data_6aaeca60b5919bef37db8980a660396e
#
_entry.id   6aaeca60b5919bef37db8980a660396e
#
_cell.length_a   1.000
_cell.length_b   1.000
_cell.length_c   1.000
_cell.angle_alpha   90.00
_cell.angle_beta   90.00
_cell.angle_gamma   90.00
#
_symmetry.space_group_name_H-M   'P 1'
#
loop_
_entity.id
_entity.type
_entity.pdbx_description
1 polymer ?
#
loop_
_entity_poly.entity_id
_entity_poly.type
_entity_poly.pdbx_seq_one_letter_code
_entity_poly.pdbx_strand_id
1 'polypeptide(L)'
;MKSPVARLALVSAMVLVFIAVPIWSLVGPGVWGWHVRQPAAWQGGLESSVLFLALYGALKLLRGPALWVSVAAVSVLYARHHGVDVAMLASYLYLEGIFALGGCLVALAGGVSRRDPGQQVIVGLAGIVSCSLLLWTASLFGLGSMQALAWLAAVVLGGMLVLRRGPWLGGMLLSSVRRGGARTPAVTALIAALTFVLFAKASVSSDFDSNWYGLSADRALIASGNIFYSEGLVAPVHYYPKLIEMLQVPLAAIGSIPAIIGVSIGCWLATLAVASQILRELRVGRSLRPYVIALLATLPAFANISITAKGDALAALLLAISLLAVLRLGNRGGAGWFWIAVAAALLASQARLSNIPYTMAVGVLAITALVRWRRQRHRCGQPDAMVASGVFFAVILLVGLITARTWWLAGVPIVAPNAALDLFAAWGLPLRSPVGHLPTSDLLVYLPPGKALLAYLFDPRQYPLLQILGTGNAWLGLPLAALVLGCRRPIAWRRALPVLFMGLLFFPMLLGNRYIEASGADGNYFITPVLSLLMFAGFLVQQSLWKWQSFPGVGRVMRGLIFSIAVASALMCLVTGAWGPGTRAFDTRLDRPMFDTASRRAVAWQDIGLEKTAQRLAQEAPRTRVVGDVGGEGFWLPIRYEPIDIIALTRPGLVDSPEHTLAFLERIGTEYLIVRSPGAEGGQERDHILRTAVATLRADGRATRLMQEGAYELWQIRPAR
;
A
#
# COMPACT_ATOMS: atom_id res chain seq x y z
N MET A 1 35.81 21.98 7.55
CA MET A 1 36.19 21.66 6.14
C MET A 1 35.82 22.83 5.23
N LYS A 2 36.79 23.60 4.72
CA LYS A 2 36.53 24.74 3.82
C LYS A 2 36.54 24.32 2.33
N SER A 3 37.22 23.23 1.97
CA SER A 3 37.30 22.74 0.57
C SER A 3 36.04 22.00 0.11
N PRO A 4 35.49 22.35 -1.06
CA PRO A 4 34.32 21.63 -1.63
C PRO A 4 34.66 20.18 -2.01
N VAL A 5 35.91 19.94 -2.44
CA VAL A 5 36.38 18.59 -2.78
C VAL A 5 36.38 17.68 -1.56
N ALA A 6 36.91 18.18 -0.42
CA ALA A 6 36.93 17.41 0.83
C ALA A 6 35.51 17.11 1.37
N ARG A 7 34.57 18.06 1.21
CA ARG A 7 33.15 17.80 1.56
C ARG A 7 32.52 16.78 0.64
N LEU A 8 32.79 16.85 -0.66
CA LEU A 8 32.25 15.89 -1.64
C LEU A 8 32.81 14.49 -1.40
N ALA A 9 34.11 14.38 -1.10
CA ALA A 9 34.73 13.10 -0.73
C ALA A 9 34.09 12.49 0.52
N LEU A 10 33.86 13.29 1.55
CA LEU A 10 33.16 12.84 2.77
C LEU A 10 31.72 12.39 2.47
N VAL A 11 30.98 13.17 1.68
CA VAL A 11 29.62 12.81 1.27
C VAL A 11 29.62 11.50 0.48
N SER A 12 30.57 11.33 -0.44
CA SER A 12 30.69 10.08 -1.22
C SER A 12 30.99 8.88 -0.32
N ALA A 13 31.92 9.04 0.64
CA ALA A 13 32.24 7.97 1.60
C ALA A 13 31.02 7.62 2.49
N MET A 14 30.30 8.63 3.00
CA MET A 14 29.07 8.40 3.76
C MET A 14 28.02 7.65 2.94
N VAL A 15 27.76 8.08 1.72
CA VAL A 15 26.77 7.42 0.84
C VAL A 15 27.18 5.98 0.55
N LEU A 16 28.47 5.70 0.33
CA LEU A 16 28.96 4.33 0.13
C LEU A 16 28.69 3.46 1.36
N VAL A 17 28.89 3.99 2.58
CA VAL A 17 28.54 3.24 3.81
C VAL A 17 27.05 2.94 3.86
N PHE A 18 26.19 3.92 3.56
CA PHE A 18 24.72 3.70 3.54
C PHE A 18 24.25 2.78 2.41
N ILE A 19 25.04 2.59 1.36
CA ILE A 19 24.79 1.56 0.32
C ILE A 19 25.31 0.21 0.79
N ALA A 20 26.47 0.15 1.41
CA ALA A 20 27.10 -1.08 1.85
C ALA A 20 26.28 -1.81 2.93
N VAL A 21 25.67 -1.08 3.87
CA VAL A 21 24.86 -1.67 4.95
C VAL A 21 23.66 -2.48 4.42
N PRO A 22 22.80 -1.97 3.52
CA PRO A 22 21.74 -2.78 2.91
C PRO A 22 22.28 -4.00 2.15
N ILE A 23 23.32 -3.84 1.36
CA ILE A 23 23.94 -4.96 0.63
C ILE A 23 24.44 -6.02 1.61
N TRP A 24 25.11 -5.63 2.68
CA TRP A 24 25.55 -6.52 3.74
C TRP A 24 24.37 -7.26 4.38
N SER A 25 23.26 -6.56 4.64
CA SER A 25 22.04 -7.17 5.19
C SER A 25 21.44 -8.22 4.26
N LEU A 26 21.57 -8.04 2.93
CA LEU A 26 21.10 -9.02 1.95
C LEU A 26 21.99 -10.26 1.83
N VAL A 27 23.32 -10.08 1.84
CA VAL A 27 24.26 -11.19 1.58
C VAL A 27 24.75 -11.86 2.86
N GLY A 28 24.54 -11.23 4.01
CA GLY A 28 24.95 -11.72 5.33
C GLY A 28 24.16 -12.96 5.80
N PRO A 29 24.53 -13.54 6.93
CA PRO A 29 23.76 -14.63 7.54
C PRO A 29 22.37 -14.13 7.97
N GLY A 30 21.36 -15.00 7.83
CA GLY A 30 19.98 -14.70 8.22
C GLY A 30 18.99 -14.96 7.08
N VAL A 31 17.71 -14.63 7.35
CA VAL A 31 16.58 -14.93 6.45
C VAL A 31 16.81 -14.36 5.05
N TRP A 32 17.27 -13.13 4.94
CA TRP A 32 17.49 -12.47 3.64
C TRP A 32 18.70 -13.04 2.90
N GLY A 33 19.77 -13.36 3.58
CA GLY A 33 20.93 -14.04 2.97
C GLY A 33 20.54 -15.41 2.40
N TRP A 34 19.62 -16.11 3.05
CA TRP A 34 19.05 -17.33 2.52
C TRP A 34 18.24 -17.07 1.25
N HIS A 35 17.34 -16.08 1.25
CA HIS A 35 16.52 -15.75 0.08
C HIS A 35 17.34 -15.30 -1.12
N VAL A 36 18.38 -14.50 -0.92
CA VAL A 36 19.29 -14.05 -2.00
C VAL A 36 20.03 -15.23 -2.66
N ARG A 37 20.30 -16.28 -1.89
CA ARG A 37 20.96 -17.49 -2.42
C ARG A 37 20.04 -18.41 -3.23
N GLN A 38 18.72 -18.19 -3.19
CA GLN A 38 17.78 -18.98 -3.96
C GLN A 38 17.91 -18.68 -5.46
N PRO A 39 17.74 -19.69 -6.35
CA PRO A 39 17.77 -19.50 -7.79
C PRO A 39 16.81 -18.41 -8.28
N ALA A 40 15.62 -18.33 -7.69
CA ALA A 40 14.61 -17.33 -7.99
C ALA A 40 15.11 -15.89 -7.83
N ALA A 41 15.96 -15.59 -6.84
CA ALA A 41 16.54 -14.27 -6.64
C ALA A 41 17.47 -13.88 -7.81
N TRP A 42 18.31 -14.80 -8.23
CA TRP A 42 19.22 -14.59 -9.36
C TRP A 42 18.48 -14.45 -10.67
N GLN A 43 17.47 -15.29 -10.91
CA GLN A 43 16.62 -15.18 -12.09
C GLN A 43 15.88 -13.83 -12.09
N GLY A 44 15.24 -13.42 -11.00
CA GLY A 44 14.58 -12.12 -10.89
C GLY A 44 15.55 -10.97 -11.09
N GLY A 45 16.79 -11.08 -10.58
CA GLY A 45 17.85 -10.13 -10.82
C GLY A 45 18.23 -10.02 -12.30
N LEU A 46 18.39 -11.16 -12.98
CA LEU A 46 18.71 -11.20 -14.42
C LEU A 46 17.56 -10.61 -15.25
N GLU A 47 16.34 -11.07 -15.06
CA GLU A 47 15.16 -10.59 -15.79
C GLU A 47 14.95 -9.10 -15.61
N SER A 48 15.02 -8.60 -14.35
CA SER A 48 14.89 -7.18 -14.06
C SER A 48 16.01 -6.34 -14.69
N SER A 49 17.23 -6.87 -14.73
CA SER A 49 18.37 -6.22 -15.38
C SER A 49 18.19 -6.15 -16.90
N VAL A 50 17.77 -7.25 -17.53
CA VAL A 50 17.47 -7.28 -18.96
C VAL A 50 16.35 -6.31 -19.30
N LEU A 51 15.27 -6.30 -18.53
CA LEU A 51 14.16 -5.36 -18.68
C LEU A 51 14.63 -3.91 -18.58
N PHE A 52 15.40 -3.59 -17.54
CA PHE A 52 15.98 -2.25 -17.36
C PHE A 52 16.86 -1.85 -18.54
N LEU A 53 17.77 -2.71 -18.98
CA LEU A 53 18.69 -2.43 -20.09
C LEU A 53 17.94 -2.26 -21.40
N ALA A 54 16.92 -3.08 -21.68
CA ALA A 54 16.08 -2.96 -22.87
C ALA A 54 15.33 -1.63 -22.90
N LEU A 55 14.68 -1.26 -21.79
CA LEU A 55 13.99 0.02 -21.66
C LEU A 55 14.97 1.21 -21.73
N TYR A 56 16.13 1.11 -21.08
CA TYR A 56 17.16 2.15 -21.13
C TYR A 56 17.70 2.33 -22.55
N GLY A 57 18.00 1.22 -23.24
CA GLY A 57 18.45 1.24 -24.64
C GLY A 57 17.40 1.88 -25.55
N ALA A 58 16.14 1.48 -25.44
CA ALA A 58 15.05 2.07 -26.21
C ALA A 58 14.94 3.59 -25.96
N LEU A 59 14.91 4.02 -24.69
CA LEU A 59 14.80 5.44 -24.32
C LEU A 59 16.00 6.28 -24.73
N LYS A 60 17.20 5.70 -24.76
CA LYS A 60 18.45 6.41 -25.10
C LYS A 60 18.70 6.48 -26.59
N LEU A 61 18.47 5.38 -27.33
CA LEU A 61 18.88 5.22 -28.68
C LEU A 61 17.80 5.52 -29.72
N LEU A 62 16.53 5.22 -29.39
CA LEU A 62 15.42 5.33 -30.31
C LEU A 62 14.66 6.65 -30.20
N ARG A 63 13.99 7.06 -31.27
CA ARG A 63 13.15 8.27 -31.36
C ARG A 63 11.88 7.97 -32.14
N GLY A 64 10.89 8.84 -32.00
CA GLY A 64 9.64 8.75 -32.76
C GLY A 64 8.87 7.44 -32.55
N PRO A 65 8.26 6.88 -33.61
CA PRO A 65 7.48 5.65 -33.51
C PRO A 65 8.29 4.43 -33.03
N ALA A 66 9.55 4.30 -33.48
CA ALA A 66 10.42 3.18 -33.11
C ALA A 66 10.62 3.08 -31.58
N LEU A 67 10.73 4.21 -30.88
CA LEU A 67 10.79 4.24 -29.41
C LEU A 67 9.53 3.60 -28.81
N TRP A 68 8.36 4.01 -29.26
CA TRP A 68 7.09 3.55 -28.68
C TRP A 68 6.81 2.08 -28.97
N VAL A 69 7.12 1.65 -30.22
CA VAL A 69 7.00 0.23 -30.59
C VAL A 69 7.92 -0.62 -29.73
N SER A 70 9.17 -0.21 -29.52
CA SER A 70 10.12 -0.95 -28.69
C SER A 70 9.72 -0.99 -27.21
N VAL A 71 9.31 0.16 -26.64
CA VAL A 71 8.84 0.20 -25.25
C VAL A 71 7.59 -0.67 -25.10
N ALA A 72 6.63 -0.59 -26.01
CA ALA A 72 5.42 -1.40 -25.98
C ALA A 72 5.77 -2.90 -26.12
N ALA A 73 6.63 -3.28 -27.06
CA ALA A 73 7.03 -4.67 -27.25
C ALA A 73 7.70 -5.25 -26.00
N VAL A 74 8.68 -4.56 -25.43
CA VAL A 74 9.35 -4.99 -24.18
C VAL A 74 8.34 -5.11 -23.05
N SER A 75 7.44 -4.14 -22.92
CA SER A 75 6.41 -4.13 -21.87
C SER A 75 5.44 -5.30 -22.00
N VAL A 76 4.92 -5.54 -23.21
CA VAL A 76 3.97 -6.63 -23.49
C VAL A 76 4.65 -7.99 -23.31
N LEU A 77 5.87 -8.16 -23.82
CA LEU A 77 6.60 -9.41 -23.66
C LEU A 77 6.85 -9.76 -22.20
N TYR A 78 7.29 -8.78 -21.42
CA TYR A 78 7.52 -8.99 -19.98
C TYR A 78 6.21 -9.26 -19.21
N ALA A 79 5.17 -8.47 -19.46
CA ALA A 79 3.88 -8.64 -18.81
C ALA A 79 3.27 -10.01 -19.17
N ARG A 80 3.38 -10.45 -20.41
CA ARG A 80 2.91 -11.76 -20.87
C ARG A 80 3.72 -12.91 -20.29
N HIS A 81 5.05 -12.75 -20.19
CA HIS A 81 5.92 -13.73 -19.52
C HIS A 81 5.47 -14.01 -18.09
N HIS A 82 5.04 -12.98 -17.37
CA HIS A 82 4.54 -13.10 -15.99
C HIS A 82 3.00 -13.25 -15.88
N GLY A 83 2.28 -13.34 -16.99
CA GLY A 83 0.81 -13.49 -17.01
C GLY A 83 0.04 -12.33 -16.39
N VAL A 84 0.60 -11.12 -16.45
CA VAL A 84 0.01 -9.91 -15.85
C VAL A 84 -0.47 -8.88 -16.87
N ASP A 85 -0.42 -9.20 -18.15
CA ASP A 85 -0.81 -8.32 -19.26
C ASP A 85 -2.28 -7.87 -19.16
N VAL A 86 -3.21 -8.81 -18.98
CA VAL A 86 -4.64 -8.52 -18.81
C VAL A 86 -4.87 -7.72 -17.53
N ALA A 87 -4.20 -8.08 -16.42
CA ALA A 87 -4.32 -7.39 -15.15
C ALA A 87 -3.83 -5.92 -15.24
N MET A 88 -2.72 -5.70 -15.90
CA MET A 88 -2.17 -4.35 -16.12
C MET A 88 -3.11 -3.50 -16.97
N LEU A 89 -3.65 -4.08 -18.06
CA LEU A 89 -4.61 -3.39 -18.92
C LEU A 89 -5.91 -3.05 -18.18
N ALA A 90 -6.47 -4.02 -17.45
CA ALA A 90 -7.69 -3.83 -16.68
C ALA A 90 -7.52 -2.75 -15.61
N SER A 91 -6.44 -2.82 -14.83
CA SER A 91 -6.13 -1.80 -13.81
C SER A 91 -5.93 -0.43 -14.42
N TYR A 92 -5.23 -0.34 -15.56
CA TYR A 92 -5.02 0.91 -16.27
C TYR A 92 -6.35 1.51 -16.75
N LEU A 93 -7.21 0.73 -17.43
CA LEU A 93 -8.51 1.19 -17.92
C LEU A 93 -9.42 1.62 -16.79
N TYR A 94 -9.40 0.90 -15.67
CA TYR A 94 -10.17 1.24 -14.48
C TYR A 94 -9.72 2.58 -13.88
N LEU A 95 -8.42 2.78 -13.69
CA LEU A 95 -7.86 4.05 -13.17
C LEU A 95 -8.05 5.21 -14.15
N GLU A 96 -7.94 4.97 -15.46
CA GLU A 96 -8.25 5.96 -16.49
C GLU A 96 -9.73 6.35 -16.44
N GLY A 97 -10.64 5.38 -16.23
CA GLY A 97 -12.07 5.63 -16.05
C GLY A 97 -12.37 6.48 -14.81
N ILE A 98 -11.74 6.18 -13.68
CA ILE A 98 -11.85 6.99 -12.45
C ILE A 98 -11.37 8.43 -12.73
N PHE A 99 -10.25 8.58 -13.42
CA PHE A 99 -9.71 9.90 -13.75
C PHE A 99 -10.61 10.64 -14.74
N ALA A 100 -11.20 9.95 -15.72
CA ALA A 100 -12.17 10.52 -16.67
C ALA A 100 -13.44 10.98 -15.97
N LEU A 101 -13.97 10.19 -15.02
CA LEU A 101 -15.12 10.56 -14.18
C LEU A 101 -14.86 11.87 -13.44
N GLY A 102 -13.72 11.97 -12.74
CA GLY A 102 -13.33 13.21 -12.07
C GLY A 102 -13.18 14.38 -13.05
N GLY A 103 -12.64 14.15 -14.24
CA GLY A 103 -12.49 15.13 -15.29
C GLY A 103 -13.83 15.68 -15.81
N CYS A 104 -14.82 14.80 -16.00
CA CYS A 104 -16.16 15.19 -16.39
C CYS A 104 -16.85 16.05 -15.31
N LEU A 105 -16.79 15.61 -14.05
CA LEU A 105 -17.40 16.32 -12.92
C LEU A 105 -16.77 17.70 -12.71
N VAL A 106 -15.46 17.78 -12.73
CA VAL A 106 -14.73 19.04 -12.61
C VAL A 106 -15.03 19.98 -13.79
N ALA A 107 -15.19 19.44 -15.00
CA ALA A 107 -15.56 20.24 -16.17
C ALA A 107 -16.99 20.80 -16.06
N LEU A 108 -17.94 20.02 -15.53
CA LEU A 108 -19.31 20.47 -15.26
C LEU A 108 -19.38 21.58 -14.22
N ALA A 109 -18.48 21.55 -13.23
CA ALA A 109 -18.42 22.54 -12.16
C ALA A 109 -17.56 23.78 -12.50
N GLY A 110 -17.27 24.06 -13.77
CA GLY A 110 -16.52 25.26 -14.20
C GLY A 110 -15.08 24.97 -14.64
N GLY A 111 -14.58 23.78 -14.35
CA GLY A 111 -13.28 23.31 -14.82
C GLY A 111 -12.09 23.76 -13.99
N VAL A 112 -10.96 23.10 -14.23
CA VAL A 112 -9.63 23.49 -13.74
C VAL A 112 -8.71 23.71 -14.93
N SER A 113 -7.68 24.54 -14.75
CA SER A 113 -6.70 24.79 -15.81
C SER A 113 -6.02 23.50 -16.25
N ARG A 114 -6.23 23.11 -17.52
CA ARG A 114 -5.55 21.96 -18.13
C ARG A 114 -4.03 22.12 -18.19
N ARG A 115 -3.52 23.36 -18.09
CA ARG A 115 -2.09 23.67 -18.19
C ARG A 115 -1.32 23.51 -16.88
N ASP A 116 -2.00 23.48 -15.72
CA ASP A 116 -1.33 23.28 -14.43
C ASP A 116 -1.44 21.81 -13.95
N PRO A 117 -0.36 21.02 -14.06
CA PRO A 117 -0.37 19.60 -13.61
C PRO A 117 -0.76 19.42 -12.15
N GLY A 118 -0.58 20.45 -11.30
CA GLY A 118 -0.98 20.36 -9.92
C GLY A 118 -2.49 20.52 -9.72
N GLN A 119 -3.22 21.10 -10.66
CA GLN A 119 -4.68 21.11 -10.62
C GLN A 119 -5.27 19.77 -11.10
N GLN A 120 -4.53 18.95 -11.84
CA GLN A 120 -4.95 17.61 -12.22
C GLN A 120 -5.12 16.68 -11.00
N VAL A 121 -4.48 17.00 -9.90
CA VAL A 121 -4.67 16.30 -8.62
C VAL A 121 -6.12 16.42 -8.12
N ILE A 122 -6.79 17.55 -8.37
CA ILE A 122 -8.20 17.74 -8.02
C ILE A 122 -9.08 16.80 -8.86
N VAL A 123 -8.76 16.64 -10.14
CA VAL A 123 -9.45 15.69 -11.03
C VAL A 123 -9.31 14.25 -10.50
N GLY A 124 -8.10 13.83 -10.14
CA GLY A 124 -7.87 12.51 -9.56
C GLY A 124 -8.64 12.30 -8.24
N LEU A 125 -8.59 13.27 -7.32
CA LEU A 125 -9.31 13.21 -6.05
C LEU A 125 -10.84 13.17 -6.27
N ALA A 126 -11.38 14.01 -7.15
CA ALA A 126 -12.80 14.02 -7.50
C ALA A 126 -13.24 12.66 -8.07
N GLY A 127 -12.41 12.06 -8.94
CA GLY A 127 -12.68 10.73 -9.50
C GLY A 127 -12.70 9.64 -8.45
N ILE A 128 -11.71 9.59 -7.56
CA ILE A 128 -11.64 8.60 -6.45
C ILE A 128 -12.88 8.73 -5.56
N VAL A 129 -13.22 9.94 -5.13
CA VAL A 129 -14.35 10.19 -4.23
C VAL A 129 -15.68 9.81 -4.91
N SER A 130 -15.88 10.22 -6.15
CA SER A 130 -17.14 9.94 -6.87
C SER A 130 -17.31 8.47 -7.21
N CYS A 131 -16.23 7.79 -7.61
CA CYS A 131 -16.24 6.34 -7.81
C CYS A 131 -16.55 5.61 -6.49
N SER A 132 -15.90 6.00 -5.40
CA SER A 132 -16.18 5.42 -4.08
C SER A 132 -17.63 5.64 -3.65
N LEU A 133 -18.16 6.87 -3.78
CA LEU A 133 -19.56 7.16 -3.47
C LEU A 133 -20.51 6.31 -4.32
N LEU A 134 -20.23 6.15 -5.61
CA LEU A 134 -21.03 5.32 -6.50
C LEU A 134 -21.10 3.87 -6.00
N LEU A 135 -19.96 3.27 -5.70
CA LEU A 135 -19.86 1.88 -5.26
C LEU A 135 -20.49 1.68 -3.87
N TRP A 136 -20.24 2.60 -2.94
CA TRP A 136 -20.82 2.59 -1.59
C TRP A 136 -22.34 2.74 -1.63
N THR A 137 -22.85 3.66 -2.43
CA THR A 137 -24.28 3.91 -2.59
C THR A 137 -24.96 2.71 -3.25
N ALA A 138 -24.37 2.15 -4.30
CA ALA A 138 -24.88 0.93 -4.94
C ALA A 138 -24.99 -0.24 -3.94
N SER A 139 -23.95 -0.42 -3.11
CA SER A 139 -23.96 -1.45 -2.06
C SER A 139 -25.05 -1.19 -1.01
N LEU A 140 -25.31 0.07 -0.62
CA LEU A 140 -26.38 0.43 0.32
C LEU A 140 -27.77 0.01 -0.21
N PHE A 141 -27.97 0.07 -1.53
CA PHE A 141 -29.21 -0.37 -2.20
C PHE A 141 -29.21 -1.85 -2.58
N GLY A 142 -28.31 -2.67 -2.03
CA GLY A 142 -28.27 -4.11 -2.28
C GLY A 142 -27.58 -4.53 -3.57
N LEU A 143 -27.00 -3.60 -4.33
CA LEU A 143 -26.22 -3.86 -5.56
C LEU A 143 -24.72 -4.03 -5.26
N GLY A 144 -24.39 -4.57 -4.08
CA GLY A 144 -23.02 -4.70 -3.60
C GLY A 144 -22.30 -5.98 -4.02
N SER A 145 -22.92 -6.85 -4.82
CA SER A 145 -22.23 -8.05 -5.29
C SER A 145 -21.07 -7.67 -6.22
N MET A 146 -20.03 -8.49 -6.21
CA MET A 146 -18.82 -8.26 -7.00
C MET A 146 -19.14 -8.06 -8.49
N GLN A 147 -20.01 -8.87 -9.05
CA GLN A 147 -20.44 -8.78 -10.46
C GLN A 147 -21.24 -7.50 -10.72
N ALA A 148 -22.21 -7.16 -9.84
CA ALA A 148 -23.01 -5.95 -10.00
C ALA A 148 -22.14 -4.69 -9.95
N LEU A 149 -21.19 -4.62 -9.02
CA LEU A 149 -20.26 -3.49 -8.92
C LEU A 149 -19.29 -3.43 -10.10
N ALA A 150 -18.87 -4.59 -10.64
CA ALA A 150 -18.06 -4.64 -11.84
C ALA A 150 -18.81 -4.14 -13.07
N TRP A 151 -20.06 -4.55 -13.27
CA TRP A 151 -20.90 -4.04 -14.35
C TRP A 151 -21.18 -2.55 -14.19
N LEU A 152 -21.51 -2.10 -12.99
CA LEU A 152 -21.74 -0.68 -12.71
C LEU A 152 -20.49 0.14 -13.04
N ALA A 153 -19.32 -0.31 -12.60
CA ALA A 153 -18.05 0.34 -12.91
C ALA A 153 -17.77 0.33 -14.42
N ALA A 154 -17.96 -0.80 -15.09
CA ALA A 154 -17.74 -0.93 -16.54
C ALA A 154 -18.64 0.04 -17.33
N VAL A 155 -19.92 0.13 -17.00
CA VAL A 155 -20.87 1.03 -17.67
C VAL A 155 -20.55 2.50 -17.38
N VAL A 156 -20.40 2.86 -16.10
CA VAL A 156 -20.19 4.27 -15.72
C VAL A 156 -18.81 4.73 -16.17
N LEU A 157 -17.74 4.01 -15.80
CA LEU A 157 -16.38 4.43 -16.13
C LEU A 157 -16.12 4.29 -17.64
N GLY A 158 -16.63 3.26 -18.30
CA GLY A 158 -16.58 3.12 -19.75
C GLY A 158 -17.29 4.24 -20.48
N GLY A 159 -18.51 4.63 -20.02
CA GLY A 159 -19.21 5.82 -20.52
C GLY A 159 -18.40 7.10 -20.32
N MET A 160 -17.77 7.27 -19.15
CA MET A 160 -16.93 8.46 -18.89
C MET A 160 -15.66 8.47 -19.76
N LEU A 161 -15.10 7.32 -20.12
CA LEU A 161 -14.00 7.26 -21.08
C LEU A 161 -14.42 7.75 -22.47
N VAL A 162 -15.63 7.45 -22.92
CA VAL A 162 -16.19 7.92 -24.20
C VAL A 162 -16.52 9.42 -24.13
N LEU A 163 -17.18 9.87 -23.05
CA LEU A 163 -17.60 11.26 -22.85
C LEU A 163 -16.48 12.19 -22.38
N ARG A 164 -15.30 11.70 -22.25
CA ARG A 164 -14.17 12.37 -21.61
C ARG A 164 -13.95 13.80 -22.06
N ARG A 165 -13.92 14.70 -21.07
CA ARG A 165 -13.59 16.12 -21.23
C ARG A 165 -12.35 16.48 -20.42
N GLY A 166 -11.17 16.00 -20.78
CA GLY A 166 -10.00 16.30 -19.96
C GLY A 166 -8.70 15.70 -20.50
N PRO A 167 -7.59 15.87 -19.77
CA PRO A 167 -6.36 15.21 -20.09
C PRO A 167 -6.52 13.70 -19.89
N TRP A 168 -5.77 12.98 -20.65
CA TRP A 168 -5.70 11.54 -20.63
C TRP A 168 -4.58 11.11 -19.67
N LEU A 169 -4.87 10.25 -18.70
CA LEU A 169 -3.86 9.73 -17.75
C LEU A 169 -2.72 9.05 -18.52
N GLY A 170 -3.06 8.19 -19.47
CA GLY A 170 -2.07 7.58 -20.36
C GLY A 170 -1.26 8.61 -21.16
N GLY A 171 -1.91 9.65 -21.68
CA GLY A 171 -1.20 10.74 -22.36
C GLY A 171 -0.27 11.52 -21.45
N MET A 172 -0.63 11.71 -20.18
CA MET A 172 0.26 12.30 -19.17
C MET A 172 1.45 11.40 -18.85
N LEU A 173 1.22 10.10 -18.70
CA LEU A 173 2.28 9.10 -18.50
C LEU A 173 3.24 9.05 -19.70
N LEU A 174 2.71 8.92 -20.93
CA LEU A 174 3.50 8.92 -22.15
C LEU A 174 4.33 10.21 -22.32
N SER A 175 3.72 11.37 -22.03
CA SER A 175 4.45 12.66 -22.07
C SER A 175 5.54 12.74 -21.01
N SER A 176 5.34 12.11 -19.86
CA SER A 176 6.33 12.04 -18.77
C SER A 176 7.47 11.10 -19.13
N VAL A 177 7.17 9.93 -19.68
CA VAL A 177 8.16 8.96 -20.20
C VAL A 177 8.99 9.60 -21.32
N ARG A 178 8.34 10.27 -22.28
CA ARG A 178 9.05 10.97 -23.40
C ARG A 178 9.99 12.05 -22.88
N ARG A 179 9.51 12.91 -21.98
CA ARG A 179 10.32 14.00 -21.40
C ARG A 179 11.42 13.46 -20.49
N GLY A 180 11.12 12.45 -19.70
CA GLY A 180 12.05 11.76 -18.81
C GLY A 180 13.10 11.00 -19.61
N GLY A 181 12.69 10.22 -20.60
CA GLY A 181 13.59 9.46 -21.49
C GLY A 181 14.57 10.36 -22.23
N ALA A 182 14.12 11.53 -22.70
CA ALA A 182 15.02 12.49 -23.36
C ALA A 182 16.06 13.13 -22.42
N ARG A 183 15.78 13.24 -21.12
CA ARG A 183 16.62 13.98 -20.15
C ARG A 183 17.38 13.06 -19.18
N THR A 184 16.72 12.01 -18.73
CA THR A 184 17.21 11.09 -17.70
C THR A 184 16.76 9.66 -18.03
N PRO A 185 17.25 9.07 -19.14
CA PRO A 185 16.76 7.78 -19.62
C PRO A 185 16.94 6.66 -18.58
N ALA A 186 18.06 6.64 -17.84
CA ALA A 186 18.31 5.63 -16.81
C ALA A 186 17.29 5.70 -15.67
N VAL A 187 16.93 6.90 -15.19
CA VAL A 187 15.92 7.08 -14.15
C VAL A 187 14.53 6.64 -14.63
N THR A 188 14.19 7.03 -15.87
CA THR A 188 12.90 6.66 -16.46
C THR A 188 12.79 5.15 -16.66
N ALA A 189 13.86 4.52 -17.14
CA ALA A 189 13.94 3.06 -17.31
C ALA A 189 13.84 2.34 -15.95
N LEU A 190 14.50 2.85 -14.90
CA LEU A 190 14.45 2.26 -13.57
C LEU A 190 13.02 2.26 -13.00
N ILE A 191 12.31 3.40 -13.06
CA ILE A 191 10.93 3.48 -12.58
C ILE A 191 10.00 2.60 -13.41
N ALA A 192 10.15 2.59 -14.73
CA ALA A 192 9.35 1.75 -15.60
C ALA A 192 9.61 0.26 -15.33
N ALA A 193 10.87 -0.17 -15.26
CA ALA A 193 11.22 -1.55 -14.94
C ALA A 193 10.66 -1.97 -13.58
N LEU A 194 10.82 -1.13 -12.55
CA LEU A 194 10.25 -1.40 -11.23
C LEU A 194 8.73 -1.55 -11.28
N THR A 195 8.02 -0.73 -12.07
CA THR A 195 6.56 -0.88 -12.23
C THR A 195 6.18 -2.26 -12.74
N PHE A 196 6.87 -2.77 -13.78
CA PHE A 196 6.63 -4.11 -14.31
C PHE A 196 6.99 -5.21 -13.30
N VAL A 197 8.10 -5.07 -12.60
CA VAL A 197 8.52 -5.97 -11.53
C VAL A 197 7.48 -6.01 -10.40
N LEU A 198 6.90 -4.88 -10.02
CA LEU A 198 5.84 -4.84 -9.02
C LEU A 198 4.59 -5.59 -9.48
N PHE A 199 4.19 -5.47 -10.75
CA PHE A 199 3.08 -6.26 -11.30
C PHE A 199 3.41 -7.76 -11.33
N ALA A 200 4.61 -8.15 -11.72
CA ALA A 200 5.06 -9.54 -11.67
C ALA A 200 4.99 -10.09 -10.23
N LYS A 201 5.47 -9.33 -9.24
CA LYS A 201 5.40 -9.69 -7.82
C LYS A 201 3.97 -9.75 -7.28
N ALA A 202 3.08 -8.85 -7.72
CA ALA A 202 1.67 -8.86 -7.36
C ALA A 202 0.96 -10.14 -7.84
N SER A 203 1.55 -10.85 -8.79
CA SER A 203 1.03 -12.14 -9.26
C SER A 203 1.05 -13.22 -8.18
N VAL A 204 1.94 -13.11 -7.22
CA VAL A 204 2.07 -14.04 -6.10
C VAL A 204 2.03 -13.24 -4.81
N SER A 205 0.83 -12.82 -4.39
CA SER A 205 0.68 -12.16 -3.11
C SER A 205 0.92 -13.17 -1.99
N SER A 206 1.96 -12.93 -1.20
CA SER A 206 2.27 -13.67 0.03
C SER A 206 2.07 -12.80 1.27
N ASP A 207 1.48 -11.64 1.12
CA ASP A 207 1.21 -10.72 2.21
C ASP A 207 0.09 -11.26 3.09
N PHE A 208 0.43 -11.54 4.35
CA PHE A 208 -0.49 -12.09 5.35
C PHE A 208 -1.75 -11.21 5.50
N ASP A 209 -1.58 -9.91 5.66
CA ASP A 209 -2.68 -8.99 5.85
C ASP A 209 -3.59 -8.91 4.62
N SER A 210 -3.00 -8.94 3.40
CA SER A 210 -3.80 -8.97 2.17
C SER A 210 -4.62 -10.24 2.08
N ASN A 211 -4.05 -11.39 2.43
CA ASN A 211 -4.75 -12.66 2.44
C ASN A 211 -5.83 -12.69 3.54
N TRP A 212 -5.53 -12.13 4.69
CA TRP A 212 -6.41 -12.18 5.84
C TRP A 212 -7.63 -11.26 5.69
N TYR A 213 -7.44 -9.96 5.39
CA TYR A 213 -8.55 -9.01 5.37
C TYR A 213 -8.71 -8.20 4.09
N GLY A 214 -7.68 -7.98 3.31
CA GLY A 214 -7.77 -7.24 2.06
C GLY A 214 -8.56 -8.02 1.00
N LEU A 215 -8.07 -9.19 0.64
CA LEU A 215 -8.67 -10.05 -0.38
C LEU A 215 -9.78 -10.95 0.18
N SER A 216 -9.64 -11.41 1.42
CA SER A 216 -10.61 -12.30 2.06
C SER A 216 -11.86 -11.55 2.50
N ALA A 217 -11.73 -10.33 3.03
CA ALA A 217 -12.87 -9.50 3.40
C ALA A 217 -13.75 -9.17 2.21
N ASP A 218 -13.16 -8.94 1.05
CA ASP A 218 -13.91 -8.69 -0.19
C ASP A 218 -14.80 -9.88 -0.56
N ARG A 219 -14.32 -11.11 -0.40
CA ARG A 219 -15.14 -12.29 -0.58
C ARG A 219 -16.26 -12.40 0.44
N ALA A 220 -15.98 -12.15 1.71
CA ALA A 220 -16.94 -12.25 2.80
C ALA A 220 -18.03 -11.19 2.73
N LEU A 221 -17.65 -9.94 2.45
CA LEU A 221 -18.57 -8.79 2.41
C LEU A 221 -19.41 -8.79 1.13
N ILE A 222 -18.85 -9.27 0.03
CA ILE A 222 -19.47 -9.19 -1.29
C ILE A 222 -20.33 -10.43 -1.61
N ALA A 223 -20.07 -11.55 -0.96
CA ALA A 223 -20.94 -12.72 -1.08
C ALA A 223 -22.38 -12.43 -0.63
N SER A 224 -22.58 -11.51 0.33
CA SER A 224 -23.90 -11.05 0.78
C SER A 224 -24.54 -10.01 -0.16
N GLY A 225 -23.79 -9.43 -1.09
CA GLY A 225 -24.28 -8.36 -1.96
C GLY A 225 -24.47 -7.00 -1.29
N ASN A 226 -24.01 -6.84 -0.05
CA ASN A 226 -24.16 -5.58 0.70
C ASN A 226 -23.05 -5.38 1.72
N ILE A 227 -22.29 -4.28 1.60
CA ILE A 227 -21.23 -3.94 2.56
C ILE A 227 -21.76 -3.59 3.96
N PHE A 228 -23.05 -3.29 4.10
CA PHE A 228 -23.72 -3.02 5.36
C PHE A 228 -24.24 -4.29 6.06
N TYR A 229 -24.02 -5.45 5.48
CA TYR A 229 -24.46 -6.72 6.04
C TYR A 229 -23.48 -7.23 7.09
N SER A 230 -24.00 -7.73 8.22
CA SER A 230 -23.17 -8.19 9.34
C SER A 230 -22.90 -9.68 9.34
N GLU A 231 -23.53 -10.43 8.47
CA GLU A 231 -23.43 -11.89 8.45
C GLU A 231 -22.00 -12.35 8.19
N GLY A 232 -21.46 -13.10 9.15
CA GLY A 232 -20.12 -13.65 9.08
C GLY A 232 -18.98 -12.67 9.30
N LEU A 233 -19.23 -11.50 9.85
CA LEU A 233 -18.17 -10.59 10.29
C LEU A 233 -17.66 -11.06 11.66
N VAL A 234 -16.53 -11.76 11.68
CA VAL A 234 -15.98 -12.39 12.90
C VAL A 234 -14.72 -11.70 13.41
N ALA A 235 -14.00 -10.98 12.57
CA ALA A 235 -12.76 -10.32 12.93
C ALA A 235 -12.90 -8.78 12.99
N PRO A 236 -12.09 -8.10 13.82
CA PRO A 236 -12.10 -6.62 13.94
C PRO A 236 -11.92 -5.91 12.61
N VAL A 237 -11.06 -6.46 11.78
CA VAL A 237 -10.71 -5.89 10.47
C VAL A 237 -11.90 -5.79 9.51
N HIS A 238 -12.95 -6.60 9.73
CA HIS A 238 -14.18 -6.51 8.95
C HIS A 238 -14.97 -5.22 9.21
N TYR A 239 -14.76 -4.59 10.38
CA TYR A 239 -15.42 -3.35 10.76
C TYR A 239 -14.61 -2.11 10.38
N TYR A 240 -13.36 -2.26 9.95
CA TYR A 240 -12.54 -1.15 9.49
C TYR A 240 -13.16 -0.43 8.28
N PRO A 241 -12.81 0.84 8.05
CA PRO A 241 -13.19 1.51 6.82
C PRO A 241 -12.77 0.71 5.59
N LYS A 242 -13.69 0.48 4.67
CA LYS A 242 -13.50 -0.36 3.48
C LYS A 242 -13.30 0.48 2.22
N LEU A 243 -12.55 1.59 2.30
CA LEU A 243 -12.39 2.52 1.20
C LEU A 243 -11.63 1.90 0.03
N ILE A 244 -10.47 1.28 0.30
CA ILE A 244 -9.63 0.71 -0.76
C ILE A 244 -10.25 -0.59 -1.30
N GLU A 245 -10.77 -1.42 -0.40
CA GLU A 245 -11.41 -2.69 -0.75
C GLU A 245 -12.58 -2.43 -1.71
N MET A 246 -13.44 -1.47 -1.42
CA MET A 246 -14.55 -1.11 -2.31
C MET A 246 -14.09 -0.60 -3.67
N LEU A 247 -12.98 0.12 -3.75
CA LEU A 247 -12.37 0.51 -5.02
C LEU A 247 -11.78 -0.68 -5.79
N GLN A 248 -11.37 -1.73 -5.10
CA GLN A 248 -10.76 -2.93 -5.70
C GLN A 248 -11.80 -3.96 -6.17
N VAL A 249 -12.97 -3.98 -5.55
CA VAL A 249 -14.04 -4.97 -5.83
C VAL A 249 -14.39 -5.13 -7.30
N PRO A 250 -14.58 -4.05 -8.11
CA PRO A 250 -14.89 -4.22 -9.52
C PRO A 250 -13.84 -5.03 -10.30
N LEU A 251 -12.58 -4.94 -9.89
CA LEU A 251 -11.48 -5.70 -10.50
C LEU A 251 -11.39 -7.13 -9.98
N ALA A 252 -11.93 -7.41 -8.78
CA ALA A 252 -12.01 -8.76 -8.24
C ALA A 252 -12.88 -9.68 -9.10
N ALA A 253 -13.90 -9.14 -9.77
CA ALA A 253 -14.75 -9.88 -10.69
C ALA A 253 -14.00 -10.48 -11.90
N ILE A 254 -12.83 -9.93 -12.24
CA ILE A 254 -11.97 -10.48 -13.31
C ILE A 254 -11.25 -11.77 -12.84
N GLY A 255 -11.30 -12.06 -11.54
CA GLY A 255 -10.64 -13.23 -10.96
C GLY A 255 -9.10 -13.14 -10.92
N SER A 256 -8.54 -11.95 -11.04
CA SER A 256 -7.09 -11.70 -11.10
C SER A 256 -6.60 -10.87 -9.92
N ILE A 257 -5.81 -11.47 -9.03
CA ILE A 257 -5.18 -10.76 -7.89
C ILE A 257 -4.30 -9.58 -8.35
N PRO A 258 -3.47 -9.70 -9.39
CA PRO A 258 -2.73 -8.56 -9.91
C PRO A 258 -3.60 -7.40 -10.39
N ALA A 259 -4.82 -7.68 -10.89
CA ALA A 259 -5.75 -6.61 -11.27
C ALA A 259 -6.24 -5.83 -10.05
N ILE A 260 -6.56 -6.52 -8.95
CA ILE A 260 -6.95 -5.91 -7.67
C ILE A 260 -5.80 -5.04 -7.13
N ILE A 261 -4.61 -5.63 -7.03
CA ILE A 261 -3.39 -4.97 -6.52
C ILE A 261 -2.93 -3.85 -7.46
N GLY A 262 -3.27 -3.90 -8.74
CA GLY A 262 -2.95 -2.86 -9.72
C GLY A 262 -3.47 -1.47 -9.35
N VAL A 263 -4.55 -1.38 -8.55
CA VAL A 263 -5.03 -0.11 -7.97
C VAL A 263 -3.98 0.47 -7.01
N SER A 264 -3.40 -0.36 -6.15
CA SER A 264 -2.36 0.06 -5.20
C SER A 264 -1.07 0.48 -5.94
N ILE A 265 -0.67 -0.25 -7.00
CA ILE A 265 0.46 0.14 -7.87
C ILE A 265 0.16 1.48 -8.57
N GLY A 266 -1.08 1.68 -9.02
CA GLY A 266 -1.53 2.96 -9.59
C GLY A 266 -1.44 4.11 -8.58
N CYS A 267 -1.83 3.89 -7.33
CA CYS A 267 -1.67 4.86 -6.25
C CYS A 267 -0.20 5.18 -5.96
N TRP A 268 0.69 4.18 -6.00
CA TRP A 268 2.13 4.38 -5.89
C TRP A 268 2.66 5.29 -7.01
N LEU A 269 2.33 5.01 -8.28
CA LEU A 269 2.72 5.86 -9.42
C LEU A 269 2.16 7.28 -9.30
N ALA A 270 0.90 7.41 -8.91
CA ALA A 270 0.26 8.71 -8.71
C ALA A 270 0.93 9.50 -7.58
N THR A 271 1.34 8.84 -6.50
CA THR A 271 2.10 9.47 -5.40
C THR A 271 3.43 10.04 -5.90
N LEU A 272 4.16 9.32 -6.75
CA LEU A 272 5.40 9.81 -7.38
C LEU A 272 5.15 11.05 -8.25
N ALA A 273 4.02 11.06 -8.99
CA ALA A 273 3.63 12.21 -9.79
C ALA A 273 3.30 13.43 -8.90
N VAL A 274 2.58 13.24 -7.81
CA VAL A 274 2.29 14.29 -6.81
C VAL A 274 3.57 14.77 -6.13
N ALA A 275 4.46 13.85 -5.71
CA ALA A 275 5.75 14.18 -5.12
C ALA A 275 6.61 15.03 -6.08
N SER A 276 6.55 14.76 -7.39
CA SER A 276 7.21 15.61 -8.40
C SER A 276 6.65 17.04 -8.41
N GLN A 277 5.36 17.23 -8.14
CA GLN A 277 4.77 18.57 -8.00
C GLN A 277 5.16 19.22 -6.67
N ILE A 278 5.21 18.47 -5.56
CA ILE A 278 5.71 18.97 -4.28
C ILE A 278 7.16 19.47 -4.44
N LEU A 279 8.04 18.69 -5.05
CA LEU A 279 9.41 19.08 -5.32
C LEU A 279 9.50 20.33 -6.22
N ARG A 280 8.54 20.51 -7.14
CA ARG A 280 8.43 21.74 -7.94
C ARG A 280 8.05 22.94 -7.10
N GLU A 281 7.07 22.82 -6.19
CA GLU A 281 6.68 23.89 -5.26
C GLU A 281 7.84 24.24 -4.29
N LEU A 282 8.67 23.25 -3.92
CA LEU A 282 9.91 23.44 -3.16
C LEU A 282 11.05 24.03 -4.01
N ARG A 283 10.83 24.27 -5.31
CA ARG A 283 11.86 24.78 -6.25
C ARG A 283 13.05 23.84 -6.44
N VAL A 284 12.86 22.54 -6.30
CA VAL A 284 13.88 21.56 -6.70
C VAL A 284 14.04 21.58 -8.22
N GLY A 285 15.26 21.73 -8.69
CA GLY A 285 15.59 21.89 -10.11
C GLY A 285 15.19 20.70 -10.97
N ARG A 286 14.92 20.97 -12.26
CA ARG A 286 14.51 19.93 -13.22
C ARG A 286 15.55 18.82 -13.42
N SER A 287 16.81 19.12 -13.18
CA SER A 287 17.92 18.15 -13.32
C SER A 287 18.07 17.24 -12.10
N LEU A 288 17.65 17.65 -10.90
CA LEU A 288 17.76 16.85 -9.66
C LEU A 288 16.48 16.08 -9.38
N ARG A 289 15.32 16.67 -9.69
CA ARG A 289 13.99 16.11 -9.36
C ARG A 289 13.79 14.66 -9.79
N PRO A 290 14.14 14.22 -11.02
CA PRO A 290 13.99 12.83 -11.44
C PRO A 290 14.74 11.85 -10.53
N TYR A 291 15.91 12.20 -10.07
CA TYR A 291 16.73 11.35 -9.19
C TYR A 291 16.10 11.21 -7.79
N VAL A 292 15.55 12.30 -7.24
CA VAL A 292 14.79 12.23 -5.98
C VAL A 292 13.54 11.36 -6.15
N ILE A 293 12.82 11.47 -7.27
CA ILE A 293 11.67 10.61 -7.58
C ILE A 293 12.09 9.15 -7.72
N ALA A 294 13.23 8.84 -8.34
CA ALA A 294 13.76 7.48 -8.40
C ALA A 294 13.99 6.91 -6.99
N LEU A 295 14.57 7.70 -6.11
CA LEU A 295 14.80 7.28 -4.72
C LEU A 295 13.47 7.05 -3.97
N LEU A 296 12.46 7.91 -4.16
CA LEU A 296 11.12 7.70 -3.60
C LEU A 296 10.48 6.41 -4.16
N ALA A 297 10.61 6.18 -5.46
CA ALA A 297 10.06 5.00 -6.12
C ALA A 297 10.68 3.70 -5.62
N THR A 298 11.95 3.71 -5.33
CA THR A 298 12.71 2.54 -4.90
C THR A 298 12.79 2.39 -3.36
N LEU A 299 12.07 3.21 -2.59
CA LEU A 299 11.95 3.02 -1.15
C LEU A 299 11.27 1.66 -0.88
N PRO A 300 11.97 0.67 -0.26
CA PRO A 300 11.44 -0.69 -0.15
C PRO A 300 10.07 -0.76 0.52
N ALA A 301 9.88 -0.03 1.62
CA ALA A 301 8.58 0.03 2.28
C ALA A 301 7.46 0.46 1.34
N PHE A 302 7.68 1.51 0.55
CA PHE A 302 6.66 2.07 -0.33
C PHE A 302 6.42 1.20 -1.57
N ALA A 303 7.48 0.66 -2.16
CA ALA A 303 7.38 -0.26 -3.29
C ALA A 303 6.69 -1.57 -2.90
N ASN A 304 7.11 -2.18 -1.78
CA ASN A 304 6.57 -3.46 -1.33
C ASN A 304 5.12 -3.36 -0.86
N ILE A 305 4.72 -2.28 -0.20
CA ILE A 305 3.32 -2.10 0.20
C ILE A 305 2.40 -1.85 -0.99
N SER A 306 2.92 -1.36 -2.12
CA SER A 306 2.13 -1.18 -3.33
C SER A 306 1.70 -2.49 -4.00
N ILE A 307 2.32 -3.62 -3.64
CA ILE A 307 1.92 -4.96 -4.11
C ILE A 307 0.99 -5.66 -3.11
N THR A 308 0.31 -4.92 -2.26
CA THR A 308 -0.67 -5.44 -1.31
C THR A 308 -2.07 -4.92 -1.61
N ALA A 309 -3.09 -5.63 -1.13
CA ALA A 309 -4.49 -5.20 -1.21
C ALA A 309 -4.88 -4.27 -0.05
N LYS A 310 -3.92 -3.53 0.51
CA LYS A 310 -4.10 -2.67 1.69
C LYS A 310 -4.23 -1.20 1.31
N GLY A 311 -4.84 -0.42 2.19
CA GLY A 311 -5.08 1.02 1.98
C GLY A 311 -3.86 1.93 2.06
N ASP A 312 -2.66 1.41 2.35
CA ASP A 312 -1.46 2.21 2.61
C ASP A 312 -1.00 3.04 1.41
N ALA A 313 -1.00 2.46 0.20
CA ALA A 313 -0.60 3.17 -1.01
C ALA A 313 -1.60 4.29 -1.35
N LEU A 314 -2.90 4.05 -1.17
CA LEU A 314 -3.94 5.07 -1.33
C LEU A 314 -3.80 6.18 -0.28
N ALA A 315 -3.56 5.83 0.98
CA ALA A 315 -3.35 6.80 2.05
C ALA A 315 -2.12 7.68 1.80
N ALA A 316 -1.00 7.10 1.34
CA ALA A 316 0.19 7.83 0.95
C ALA A 316 -0.09 8.83 -0.19
N LEU A 317 -0.87 8.42 -1.21
CA LEU A 317 -1.33 9.31 -2.28
C LEU A 317 -2.15 10.47 -1.73
N LEU A 318 -3.15 10.19 -0.90
CA LEU A 318 -4.06 11.20 -0.36
C LEU A 318 -3.34 12.19 0.56
N LEU A 319 -2.40 11.72 1.38
CA LEU A 319 -1.56 12.59 2.21
C LEU A 319 -0.56 13.42 1.38
N ALA A 320 -0.04 12.87 0.29
CA ALA A 320 0.78 13.64 -0.66
C ALA A 320 -0.04 14.73 -1.36
N ILE A 321 -1.29 14.44 -1.74
CA ILE A 321 -2.24 15.43 -2.29
C ILE A 321 -2.50 16.54 -1.26
N SER A 322 -2.76 16.18 -0.02
CA SER A 322 -2.97 17.12 1.08
C SER A 322 -1.76 18.03 1.27
N LEU A 323 -0.56 17.46 1.33
CA LEU A 323 0.67 18.23 1.50
C LEU A 323 0.93 19.18 0.31
N LEU A 324 0.67 18.73 -0.92
CA LEU A 324 0.75 19.58 -2.11
C LEU A 324 -0.24 20.75 -2.01
N ALA A 325 -1.47 20.49 -1.56
CA ALA A 325 -2.51 21.51 -1.41
C ALA A 325 -2.12 22.54 -0.32
N VAL A 326 -1.57 22.10 0.82
CA VAL A 326 -1.02 22.99 1.87
C VAL A 326 0.10 23.87 1.31
N LEU A 327 1.04 23.32 0.56
CA LEU A 327 2.13 24.08 -0.05
C LEU A 327 1.61 25.12 -1.05
N ARG A 328 0.61 24.76 -1.85
CA ARG A 328 -0.02 25.69 -2.81
C ARG A 328 -0.81 26.76 -2.14
N LEU A 329 -1.57 26.45 -1.09
CA LEU A 329 -2.24 27.42 -0.25
C LEU A 329 -1.23 28.47 0.30
N GLY A 330 -0.11 27.99 0.84
CA GLY A 330 0.92 28.87 1.38
C GLY A 330 1.73 29.65 0.33
N ASN A 331 1.97 29.09 -0.86
CA ASN A 331 2.82 29.69 -1.89
C ASN A 331 2.03 30.51 -2.93
N ARG A 332 0.82 30.09 -3.28
CA ARG A 332 0.03 30.68 -4.37
C ARG A 332 -1.26 31.31 -3.89
N GLY A 333 -1.72 30.91 -2.70
CA GLY A 333 -3.00 31.35 -2.15
C GLY A 333 -4.20 30.59 -2.76
N GLY A 334 -5.40 30.92 -2.26
CA GLY A 334 -6.67 30.35 -2.74
C GLY A 334 -7.32 29.41 -1.74
N ALA A 335 -8.51 29.80 -1.24
CA ALA A 335 -9.27 29.02 -0.25
C ALA A 335 -9.60 27.60 -0.73
N GLY A 336 -9.74 27.38 -2.03
CA GLY A 336 -9.99 26.05 -2.60
C GLY A 336 -8.90 25.03 -2.24
N TRP A 337 -7.64 25.44 -2.13
CA TRP A 337 -6.56 24.54 -1.71
C TRP A 337 -6.69 24.10 -0.25
N PHE A 338 -7.29 24.91 0.62
CA PHE A 338 -7.61 24.51 1.98
C PHE A 338 -8.60 23.34 1.98
N TRP A 339 -9.69 23.46 1.24
CA TRP A 339 -10.71 22.41 1.16
C TRP A 339 -10.17 21.11 0.58
N ILE A 340 -9.33 21.19 -0.46
CA ILE A 340 -8.65 20.01 -1.03
C ILE A 340 -7.70 19.37 -0.03
N ALA A 341 -6.93 20.17 0.74
CA ALA A 341 -6.03 19.62 1.76
C ALA A 341 -6.78 18.83 2.83
N VAL A 342 -7.86 19.41 3.35
CA VAL A 342 -8.67 18.78 4.40
C VAL A 342 -9.42 17.55 3.84
N ALA A 343 -10.02 17.66 2.66
CA ALA A 343 -10.73 16.57 2.01
C ALA A 343 -9.83 15.32 1.83
N ALA A 344 -8.66 15.53 1.22
CA ALA A 344 -7.73 14.42 0.99
C ALA A 344 -7.18 13.84 2.30
N ALA A 345 -6.94 14.66 3.32
CA ALA A 345 -6.48 14.19 4.63
C ALA A 345 -7.56 13.35 5.36
N LEU A 346 -8.82 13.80 5.34
CA LEU A 346 -9.94 13.04 5.90
C LEU A 346 -10.10 11.68 5.20
N LEU A 347 -10.00 11.67 3.88
CA LEU A 347 -10.09 10.43 3.11
C LEU A 347 -8.90 9.49 3.37
N ALA A 348 -7.70 10.02 3.65
CA ALA A 348 -6.53 9.23 4.03
C ALA A 348 -6.75 8.47 5.34
N SER A 349 -7.46 9.06 6.32
CA SER A 349 -7.82 8.36 7.55
C SER A 349 -8.83 7.22 7.31
N GLN A 350 -9.65 7.31 6.26
CA GLN A 350 -10.57 6.24 5.87
C GLN A 350 -9.88 5.16 5.01
N ALA A 351 -8.80 5.49 4.33
CA ALA A 351 -7.98 4.48 3.67
C ALA A 351 -7.23 3.62 4.71
N ARG A 352 -6.79 4.23 5.81
CA ARG A 352 -6.16 3.54 6.94
C ARG A 352 -6.22 4.38 8.22
N LEU A 353 -6.78 3.83 9.28
CA LEU A 353 -6.96 4.53 10.57
C LEU A 353 -5.65 4.99 11.21
N SER A 354 -4.55 4.26 11.02
CA SER A 354 -3.21 4.66 11.50
C SER A 354 -2.72 6.00 10.93
N ASN A 355 -3.38 6.55 9.90
CA ASN A 355 -3.07 7.88 9.35
C ASN A 355 -3.78 9.04 10.06
N ILE A 356 -4.60 8.78 11.09
CA ILE A 356 -5.26 9.85 11.85
C ILE A 356 -4.27 10.90 12.38
N PRO A 357 -3.10 10.54 12.97
CA PRO A 357 -2.13 11.55 13.39
C PRO A 357 -1.62 12.43 12.26
N TYR A 358 -1.39 11.86 11.07
CA TYR A 358 -0.97 12.62 9.89
C TYR A 358 -2.08 13.51 9.35
N THR A 359 -3.33 13.04 9.42
CA THR A 359 -4.52 13.84 9.07
C THR A 359 -4.65 15.06 9.97
N MET A 360 -4.48 14.89 11.28
CA MET A 360 -4.48 15.99 12.24
C MET A 360 -3.34 16.99 11.97
N ALA A 361 -2.14 16.48 11.71
CA ALA A 361 -0.99 17.32 11.36
C ALA A 361 -1.22 18.15 10.10
N VAL A 362 -1.82 17.55 9.06
CA VAL A 362 -2.22 18.29 7.84
C VAL A 362 -3.26 19.35 8.17
N GLY A 363 -4.23 19.06 9.04
CA GLY A 363 -5.23 20.03 9.50
C GLY A 363 -4.56 21.28 10.10
N VAL A 364 -3.62 21.09 11.04
CA VAL A 364 -2.83 22.17 11.64
C VAL A 364 -2.05 22.97 10.59
N LEU A 365 -1.39 22.28 9.66
CA LEU A 365 -0.63 22.92 8.58
C LEU A 365 -1.55 23.71 7.63
N ALA A 366 -2.73 23.17 7.28
CA ALA A 366 -3.69 23.83 6.42
C ALA A 366 -4.27 25.09 7.06
N ILE A 367 -4.64 25.04 8.34
CA ILE A 367 -5.11 26.20 9.12
C ILE A 367 -4.00 27.26 9.17
N THR A 368 -2.77 26.87 9.50
CA THR A 368 -1.63 27.77 9.56
C THR A 368 -1.37 28.44 8.21
N ALA A 369 -1.44 27.68 7.12
CA ALA A 369 -1.28 28.22 5.76
C ALA A 369 -2.43 29.16 5.38
N LEU A 370 -3.66 28.85 5.77
CA LEU A 370 -4.85 29.69 5.53
C LEU A 370 -4.75 31.04 6.27
N VAL A 371 -4.35 31.02 7.55
CA VAL A 371 -4.15 32.25 8.34
C VAL A 371 -3.05 33.12 7.73
N ARG A 372 -1.95 32.52 7.31
CA ARG A 372 -0.86 33.24 6.63
C ARG A 372 -1.34 33.84 5.32
N TRP A 373 -2.05 33.08 4.50
CA TRP A 373 -2.60 33.55 3.22
C TRP A 373 -3.56 34.72 3.42
N ARG A 374 -4.51 34.65 4.35
CA ARG A 374 -5.43 35.75 4.65
C ARG A 374 -4.70 37.04 5.04
N ARG A 375 -3.59 36.94 5.79
CA ARG A 375 -2.76 38.10 6.19
C ARG A 375 -2.01 38.73 5.00
N GLN A 376 -1.63 37.93 4.01
CA GLN A 376 -0.77 38.39 2.90
C GLN A 376 -1.57 38.93 1.69
N ARG A 377 -2.90 38.78 1.64
CA ARG A 377 -3.82 39.26 0.58
C ARG A 377 -3.38 38.93 -0.85
N HIS A 378 -2.60 37.88 -1.09
CA HIS A 378 -2.16 37.50 -2.44
C HIS A 378 -3.31 36.91 -3.26
N ARG A 379 -3.59 37.55 -4.42
CA ARG A 379 -4.59 37.12 -5.42
C ARG A 379 -3.85 36.39 -6.55
N CYS A 380 -3.59 35.13 -6.47
CA CYS A 380 -3.06 34.37 -7.60
C CYS A 380 -3.67 32.98 -7.69
N GLY A 381 -4.18 32.63 -8.87
CA GLY A 381 -4.43 31.28 -9.33
C GLY A 381 -5.28 30.40 -8.40
N GLN A 382 -6.50 30.82 -8.11
CA GLN A 382 -7.41 30.01 -7.29
C GLN A 382 -7.87 28.78 -8.08
N PRO A 383 -7.86 27.55 -7.50
CA PRO A 383 -8.80 26.54 -7.96
C PRO A 383 -10.19 27.10 -7.78
N ASP A 384 -11.10 26.78 -8.69
CA ASP A 384 -12.47 27.18 -8.53
C ASP A 384 -12.95 26.73 -7.14
N ALA A 385 -13.34 27.70 -6.31
CA ALA A 385 -13.74 27.42 -4.93
C ALA A 385 -14.97 26.50 -4.90
N MET A 386 -15.81 26.57 -5.93
CA MET A 386 -16.99 25.72 -6.09
C MET A 386 -16.58 24.26 -6.31
N VAL A 387 -15.61 23.99 -7.21
CA VAL A 387 -15.10 22.64 -7.45
C VAL A 387 -14.46 22.05 -6.17
N ALA A 388 -13.64 22.85 -5.50
CA ALA A 388 -12.94 22.39 -4.29
C ALA A 388 -13.89 22.11 -3.12
N SER A 389 -14.89 22.98 -2.90
CA SER A 389 -15.91 22.74 -1.89
C SER A 389 -16.82 21.58 -2.25
N GLY A 390 -17.18 21.40 -3.52
CA GLY A 390 -17.94 20.24 -3.99
C GLY A 390 -17.22 18.92 -3.71
N VAL A 391 -15.91 18.84 -3.97
CA VAL A 391 -15.09 17.68 -3.62
C VAL A 391 -15.05 17.47 -2.10
N PHE A 392 -14.91 18.53 -1.32
CA PHE A 392 -14.93 18.44 0.15
C PHE A 392 -16.26 17.91 0.67
N PHE A 393 -17.40 18.41 0.21
CA PHE A 393 -18.72 17.92 0.61
C PHE A 393 -18.93 16.45 0.20
N ALA A 394 -18.48 16.05 -0.98
CA ALA A 394 -18.54 14.66 -1.42
C ALA A 394 -17.69 13.76 -0.50
N VAL A 395 -16.52 14.21 -0.04
CA VAL A 395 -15.71 13.50 0.96
C VAL A 395 -16.43 13.40 2.29
N ILE A 396 -17.05 14.47 2.78
CA ILE A 396 -17.83 14.44 4.05
C ILE A 396 -18.96 13.41 3.94
N LEU A 397 -19.67 13.37 2.82
CA LEU A 397 -20.72 12.37 2.58
C LEU A 397 -20.17 10.95 2.60
N LEU A 398 -19.06 10.70 1.90
CA LEU A 398 -18.43 9.37 1.88
C LEU A 398 -17.93 8.95 3.26
N VAL A 399 -17.25 9.83 3.98
CA VAL A 399 -16.81 9.58 5.37
C VAL A 399 -18.00 9.32 6.29
N GLY A 400 -19.09 10.07 6.11
CA GLY A 400 -20.36 9.85 6.81
C GLY A 400 -20.93 8.45 6.55
N LEU A 401 -20.96 7.99 5.29
CA LEU A 401 -21.42 6.64 4.94
C LEU A 401 -20.52 5.55 5.55
N ILE A 402 -19.21 5.72 5.48
CA ILE A 402 -18.25 4.78 6.07
C ILE A 402 -18.43 4.70 7.60
N THR A 403 -18.55 5.86 8.25
CA THR A 403 -18.76 5.94 9.70
C THR A 403 -20.13 5.35 10.10
N ALA A 404 -21.17 5.65 9.34
CA ALA A 404 -22.52 5.11 9.58
C ALA A 404 -22.53 3.58 9.45
N ARG A 405 -21.83 3.02 8.45
CA ARG A 405 -21.64 1.57 8.35
C ARG A 405 -20.97 0.99 9.58
N THR A 406 -19.85 1.59 10.00
CA THR A 406 -19.11 1.10 11.18
C THR A 406 -20.00 1.18 12.42
N TRP A 407 -20.75 2.26 12.59
CA TRP A 407 -21.71 2.39 13.69
C TRP A 407 -22.80 1.34 13.63
N TRP A 408 -23.39 1.13 12.44
CA TRP A 408 -24.46 0.13 12.25
C TRP A 408 -24.01 -1.28 12.60
N LEU A 409 -22.81 -1.66 12.16
CA LEU A 409 -22.28 -3.02 12.32
C LEU A 409 -21.61 -3.25 13.68
N ALA A 410 -20.97 -2.23 14.24
CA ALA A 410 -20.10 -2.35 15.40
C ALA A 410 -20.66 -1.64 16.65
N GLY A 411 -21.70 -0.83 16.51
CA GLY A 411 -22.24 -0.01 17.61
C GLY A 411 -21.34 1.16 18.03
N VAL A 412 -20.22 1.37 17.29
CA VAL A 412 -19.26 2.46 17.54
C VAL A 412 -18.89 3.11 16.19
N PRO A 413 -18.64 4.43 16.16
CA PRO A 413 -18.33 5.13 14.91
C PRO A 413 -16.99 4.76 14.33
N ILE A 414 -16.05 4.33 15.17
CA ILE A 414 -14.68 3.94 14.77
C ILE A 414 -14.30 2.72 15.60
N VAL A 415 -13.89 1.65 14.95
CA VAL A 415 -13.24 0.51 15.62
C VAL A 415 -11.77 0.87 15.75
N ALA A 416 -11.34 1.09 16.98
CA ALA A 416 -10.00 1.58 17.29
C ALA A 416 -9.23 0.55 18.13
N PRO A 417 -7.89 0.59 18.11
CA PRO A 417 -7.06 -0.14 19.06
C PRO A 417 -7.38 0.25 20.51
N ASN A 418 -7.14 -0.65 21.47
CA ASN A 418 -7.45 -0.47 22.87
C ASN A 418 -6.94 0.86 23.45
N ALA A 419 -5.71 1.26 23.13
CA ALA A 419 -5.14 2.54 23.59
C ALA A 419 -5.97 3.77 23.16
N ALA A 420 -6.63 3.73 22.00
CA ALA A 420 -7.53 4.79 21.57
C ALA A 420 -8.89 4.69 22.30
N LEU A 421 -9.36 3.49 22.60
CA LEU A 421 -10.57 3.29 23.38
C LEU A 421 -10.39 3.80 24.82
N ASP A 422 -9.24 3.53 25.42
CA ASP A 422 -8.87 4.04 26.75
C ASP A 422 -8.83 5.58 26.77
N LEU A 423 -8.28 6.19 25.71
CA LEU A 423 -8.28 7.64 25.55
C LEU A 423 -9.71 8.20 25.42
N PHE A 424 -10.56 7.57 24.64
CA PHE A 424 -11.97 7.97 24.51
C PHE A 424 -12.72 7.80 25.82
N ALA A 425 -12.48 6.72 26.56
CA ALA A 425 -13.05 6.51 27.89
C ALA A 425 -12.60 7.59 28.88
N ALA A 426 -11.31 7.96 28.86
CA ALA A 426 -10.78 9.06 29.66
C ALA A 426 -11.43 10.43 29.33
N TRP A 427 -11.93 10.60 28.10
CA TRP A 427 -12.69 11.79 27.68
C TRP A 427 -14.21 11.68 27.94
N GLY A 428 -14.65 10.65 28.66
CA GLY A 428 -16.06 10.43 28.95
C GLY A 428 -16.90 9.86 27.82
N LEU A 429 -16.23 9.30 26.79
CA LEU A 429 -16.83 8.66 25.62
C LEU A 429 -16.55 7.15 25.65
N PRO A 430 -17.26 6.35 26.46
CA PRO A 430 -17.03 4.92 26.57
C PRO A 430 -17.52 4.19 25.32
N LEU A 431 -16.68 4.17 24.27
CA LEU A 431 -16.95 3.42 23.08
C LEU A 431 -16.67 1.94 23.35
N ARG A 432 -17.68 1.10 23.24
CA ARG A 432 -17.53 -0.35 23.37
C ARG A 432 -16.97 -0.91 22.07
N SER A 433 -15.80 -1.57 22.13
CA SER A 433 -15.35 -2.36 21.00
C SER A 433 -16.19 -3.64 20.90
N PRO A 434 -16.79 -3.95 19.73
CA PRO A 434 -17.48 -5.23 19.54
C PRO A 434 -16.49 -6.41 19.54
N VAL A 435 -15.22 -6.12 19.59
CA VAL A 435 -14.11 -7.01 19.28
C VAL A 435 -13.40 -7.51 20.54
N GLY A 436 -13.76 -7.00 21.72
CA GLY A 436 -13.00 -7.28 22.94
C GLY A 436 -11.63 -6.57 22.93
N HIS A 437 -10.90 -6.70 24.02
CA HIS A 437 -9.52 -6.24 24.09
C HIS A 437 -8.63 -7.23 23.32
N LEU A 438 -7.82 -6.72 22.40
CA LEU A 438 -6.66 -7.48 21.94
C LEU A 438 -5.80 -7.72 23.19
N PRO A 439 -5.51 -8.97 23.56
CA PRO A 439 -4.58 -9.19 24.66
C PRO A 439 -3.30 -8.46 24.30
N THR A 440 -2.82 -7.61 25.19
CA THR A 440 -1.45 -7.11 25.16
C THR A 440 -0.61 -8.37 25.34
N SER A 441 -0.09 -8.90 24.24
CA SER A 441 0.69 -10.11 24.32
C SER A 441 1.93 -9.83 25.15
N ASP A 442 2.20 -10.66 26.18
CA ASP A 442 3.44 -10.67 26.95
C ASP A 442 4.69 -10.93 26.07
N LEU A 443 4.46 -11.17 24.76
CA LEU A 443 5.45 -11.31 23.71
C LEU A 443 6.05 -9.98 23.21
N LEU A 444 5.50 -8.85 23.67
CA LEU A 444 6.03 -7.53 23.32
C LEU A 444 7.23 -7.21 24.21
N VAL A 445 8.44 -7.50 23.74
CA VAL A 445 9.69 -7.07 24.38
C VAL A 445 9.91 -5.60 24.07
N TYR A 446 9.87 -4.68 25.02
CA TYR A 446 10.04 -3.24 24.84
C TYR A 446 11.50 -2.86 24.69
N LEU A 447 11.94 -2.58 23.46
CA LEU A 447 13.22 -1.95 23.25
C LEU A 447 13.18 -0.48 23.71
N PRO A 448 14.20 -0.03 24.44
CA PRO A 448 14.37 1.41 24.65
C PRO A 448 14.33 2.16 23.31
N PRO A 449 13.67 3.34 23.23
CA PRO A 449 13.45 4.07 21.98
C PRO A 449 14.72 4.27 21.13
N GLY A 450 15.85 4.52 21.77
CA GLY A 450 17.13 4.67 21.08
C GLY A 450 17.63 3.37 20.46
N LYS A 451 17.45 2.22 21.14
CA LYS A 451 17.80 0.91 20.59
C LYS A 451 16.85 0.53 19.45
N ALA A 452 15.55 0.80 19.59
CA ALA A 452 14.58 0.57 18.52
C ALA A 452 14.93 1.39 17.27
N LEU A 453 15.28 2.66 17.42
CA LEU A 453 15.70 3.52 16.31
C LEU A 453 16.98 3.00 15.64
N LEU A 454 17.99 2.62 16.44
CA LEU A 454 19.25 2.10 15.89
C LEU A 454 19.05 0.75 15.19
N ALA A 455 18.29 -0.15 15.78
CA ALA A 455 17.92 -1.43 15.15
C ALA A 455 17.15 -1.21 13.85
N TYR A 456 16.16 -0.33 13.88
CA TYR A 456 15.36 0.05 12.71
C TYR A 456 16.23 0.61 11.55
N LEU A 457 17.23 1.43 11.87
CA LEU A 457 18.07 2.07 10.85
C LEU A 457 19.27 1.21 10.41
N PHE A 458 19.82 0.35 11.28
CA PHE A 458 21.13 -0.26 11.06
C PHE A 458 21.20 -1.76 11.27
N ASP A 459 20.20 -2.38 11.92
CA ASP A 459 20.18 -3.84 12.14
C ASP A 459 18.86 -4.49 11.72
N PRO A 460 18.60 -4.55 10.40
CA PRO A 460 17.40 -5.18 9.89
C PRO A 460 17.35 -6.70 10.09
N ARG A 461 18.47 -7.33 10.51
CA ARG A 461 18.57 -8.80 10.66
C ARG A 461 17.89 -9.32 11.91
N GLN A 462 17.91 -8.57 13.00
CA GLN A 462 17.23 -8.93 14.25
C GLN A 462 15.71 -8.84 14.12
N TYR A 463 15.22 -8.03 13.17
CA TYR A 463 13.80 -7.73 13.00
C TYR A 463 13.42 -7.95 11.53
N PRO A 464 13.06 -9.19 11.12
CA PRO A 464 12.74 -9.50 9.73
C PRO A 464 11.69 -8.57 9.12
N LEU A 465 10.74 -8.07 9.90
CA LEU A 465 9.68 -7.18 9.44
C LEU A 465 10.11 -5.71 9.34
N LEU A 466 11.11 -5.29 10.12
CA LEU A 466 11.80 -4.01 9.91
C LEU A 466 12.49 -3.95 8.54
N GLN A 467 12.76 -5.08 7.92
CA GLN A 467 13.46 -5.15 6.64
C GLN A 467 12.68 -4.52 5.51
N ILE A 468 11.38 -4.42 5.62
CA ILE A 468 10.56 -3.65 4.65
C ILE A 468 11.02 -2.20 4.62
N LEU A 469 11.40 -1.63 5.77
CA LEU A 469 11.93 -0.28 5.90
C LEU A 469 13.40 -0.22 6.33
N GLY A 470 13.89 -1.17 7.11
CA GLY A 470 15.26 -1.17 7.63
C GLY A 470 16.29 -1.18 6.50
N THR A 471 15.98 -1.84 5.41
CA THR A 471 16.73 -1.73 4.17
C THR A 471 16.70 -0.32 3.58
N GLY A 472 15.84 0.53 4.09
CA GLY A 472 15.74 1.91 3.73
C GLY A 472 16.80 2.81 4.34
N ASN A 473 17.71 2.32 5.21
CA ASN A 473 18.75 3.19 5.76
C ASN A 473 19.66 3.82 4.67
N ALA A 474 19.71 3.23 3.46
CA ALA A 474 20.35 3.88 2.31
C ALA A 474 19.79 5.28 2.01
N TRP A 475 18.50 5.51 2.26
CA TRP A 475 17.88 6.83 2.06
C TRP A 475 18.42 7.90 3.01
N LEU A 476 18.92 7.54 4.19
CA LEU A 476 19.53 8.48 5.13
C LEU A 476 20.78 9.14 4.57
N GLY A 477 21.46 8.48 3.63
CA GLY A 477 22.60 9.07 2.94
C GLY A 477 22.29 10.41 2.30
N LEU A 478 21.07 10.62 1.80
CA LEU A 478 20.68 11.87 1.16
C LEU A 478 20.51 13.05 2.15
N PRO A 479 19.76 12.96 3.27
CA PRO A 479 19.70 14.02 4.27
C PRO A 479 21.05 14.34 4.87
N LEU A 480 21.85 13.33 5.21
CA LEU A 480 23.17 13.53 5.80
C LEU A 480 24.15 14.19 4.80
N ALA A 481 24.12 13.76 3.54
CA ALA A 481 24.87 14.43 2.47
C ALA A 481 24.51 15.91 2.35
N ALA A 482 23.21 16.22 2.41
CA ALA A 482 22.73 17.60 2.36
C ALA A 482 23.19 18.43 3.55
N LEU A 483 23.22 17.87 4.76
CA LEU A 483 23.72 18.52 5.97
C LEU A 483 25.23 18.83 5.87
N VAL A 484 26.03 17.85 5.40
CA VAL A 484 27.48 18.02 5.22
C VAL A 484 27.81 19.09 4.18
N LEU A 485 27.06 19.13 3.07
CA LEU A 485 27.22 20.15 2.04
C LEU A 485 26.84 21.55 2.52
N GLY A 486 25.93 21.63 3.47
CA GLY A 486 25.45 22.86 4.09
C GLY A 486 24.53 23.70 3.20
N CYS A 487 23.56 24.35 3.80
CA CYS A 487 22.55 25.16 3.11
C CYS A 487 22.95 26.63 2.97
N ARG A 488 22.50 27.27 1.90
CA ARG A 488 22.86 28.67 1.60
C ARG A 488 21.93 29.72 2.20
N ARG A 489 20.62 29.43 2.37
CA ARG A 489 19.64 30.49 2.68
C ARG A 489 18.56 30.06 3.68
N PRO A 490 18.41 30.75 4.81
CA PRO A 490 17.36 30.48 5.80
C PRO A 490 15.94 30.83 5.29
N ILE A 491 15.80 31.81 4.39
CA ILE A 491 14.49 32.29 3.89
C ILE A 491 13.73 31.23 3.08
N ALA A 492 14.45 30.37 2.36
CA ALA A 492 13.84 29.28 1.58
C ALA A 492 13.21 28.19 2.47
N TRP A 493 13.62 28.07 3.71
CA TRP A 493 13.13 27.06 4.66
C TRP A 493 11.66 27.21 4.98
N ARG A 494 11.13 28.43 5.03
CA ARG A 494 9.69 28.68 5.29
C ARG A 494 8.76 27.93 4.35
N ARG A 495 9.20 27.67 3.11
CA ARG A 495 8.41 26.91 2.12
C ARG A 495 8.48 25.41 2.36
N ALA A 496 9.58 24.93 2.91
CA ALA A 496 9.82 23.52 3.15
C ALA A 496 9.34 23.07 4.54
N LEU A 497 9.00 24.01 5.44
CA LEU A 497 8.53 23.70 6.79
C LEU A 497 7.36 22.70 6.83
N PRO A 498 6.32 22.78 5.98
CA PRO A 498 5.25 21.78 6.00
C PRO A 498 5.75 20.38 5.69
N VAL A 499 6.67 20.25 4.73
CA VAL A 499 7.26 18.96 4.34
C VAL A 499 8.19 18.43 5.46
N LEU A 500 8.99 19.30 6.06
CA LEU A 500 9.82 18.95 7.21
C LEU A 500 8.97 18.51 8.41
N PHE A 501 7.92 19.26 8.72
CA PHE A 501 7.03 18.94 9.84
C PHE A 501 6.41 17.55 9.68
N MET A 502 5.87 17.25 8.48
CA MET A 502 5.34 15.92 8.18
C MET A 502 6.42 14.83 8.29
N GLY A 503 7.64 15.14 7.87
CA GLY A 503 8.78 14.22 7.98
C GLY A 503 9.19 13.96 9.43
N LEU A 504 9.18 15.00 10.27
CA LEU A 504 9.55 14.88 11.69
C LEU A 504 8.55 14.05 12.51
N LEU A 505 7.31 13.85 12.02
CA LEU A 505 6.36 12.92 12.64
C LEU A 505 6.85 11.47 12.67
N PHE A 506 7.88 11.14 11.90
CA PHE A 506 8.58 9.87 12.00
C PHE A 506 8.99 9.53 13.43
N PHE A 507 9.57 10.48 14.16
CA PHE A 507 10.08 10.24 15.50
C PHE A 507 8.98 9.97 16.54
N PRO A 508 7.95 10.82 16.73
CA PRO A 508 6.89 10.52 17.68
C PRO A 508 6.08 9.30 17.30
N MET A 509 5.90 9.02 16.02
CA MET A 509 5.23 7.79 15.56
C MET A 509 6.06 6.55 15.87
N LEU A 510 7.38 6.60 15.70
CA LEU A 510 8.28 5.52 16.09
C LEU A 510 8.26 5.29 17.61
N LEU A 511 8.27 6.36 18.40
CA LEU A 511 8.25 6.28 19.86
C LEU A 511 6.88 5.80 20.41
N GLY A 512 5.79 6.20 19.75
CA GLY A 512 4.43 5.84 20.14
C GLY A 512 3.97 4.47 19.64
N ASN A 513 4.68 3.91 18.66
CA ASN A 513 4.30 2.63 18.09
C ASN A 513 4.92 1.48 18.88
N ARG A 514 4.18 0.99 19.86
CA ARG A 514 4.60 -0.13 20.72
C ARG A 514 4.70 -1.47 19.98
N TYR A 515 4.24 -1.56 18.73
CA TYR A 515 4.36 -2.75 17.88
C TYR A 515 5.75 -2.96 17.29
N ILE A 516 6.74 -2.14 17.65
CA ILE A 516 8.12 -2.26 17.13
C ILE A 516 8.77 -3.59 17.54
N GLU A 517 8.17 -4.37 18.40
CA GLU A 517 8.92 -5.29 19.21
C GLU A 517 8.93 -6.74 18.83
N ALA A 518 7.84 -7.38 18.60
CA ALA A 518 7.82 -8.80 18.28
C ALA A 518 7.80 -9.05 16.78
N SER A 519 7.21 -8.13 16.03
CA SER A 519 7.02 -8.25 14.58
C SER A 519 7.88 -7.28 13.76
N GLY A 520 8.66 -6.43 14.42
CA GLY A 520 9.27 -5.29 13.77
C GLY A 520 8.20 -4.29 13.34
N ALA A 521 8.46 -2.98 13.50
CA ALA A 521 7.49 -1.99 13.09
C ALA A 521 7.13 -2.20 11.64
N ASP A 522 5.86 -2.35 11.38
CA ASP A 522 5.32 -2.34 10.04
C ASP A 522 5.74 -1.06 9.35
N GLY A 523 6.65 -1.17 8.42
CA GLY A 523 7.20 -0.04 7.71
C GLY A 523 6.18 0.82 7.01
N ASN A 524 4.99 0.29 6.78
CA ASN A 524 3.85 1.00 6.23
C ASN A 524 3.35 2.17 7.10
N TYR A 525 3.52 2.14 8.43
CA TYR A 525 3.18 3.25 9.32
C TYR A 525 4.05 4.50 9.09
N PHE A 526 5.23 4.35 8.48
CA PHE A 526 6.23 5.42 8.33
C PHE A 526 6.39 5.90 6.88
N ILE A 527 5.62 5.39 5.91
CA ILE A 527 5.76 5.75 4.50
C ILE A 527 5.66 7.26 4.30
N THR A 528 4.60 7.89 4.78
CA THR A 528 4.38 9.33 4.59
C THR A 528 5.48 10.20 5.18
N PRO A 529 5.91 10.04 6.45
CA PRO A 529 7.01 10.83 6.98
C PRO A 529 8.35 10.56 6.28
N VAL A 530 8.65 9.30 5.91
CA VAL A 530 9.90 9.00 5.20
C VAL A 530 9.91 9.61 3.80
N LEU A 531 8.80 9.53 3.04
CA LEU A 531 8.67 10.22 1.75
C LEU A 531 8.86 11.75 1.91
N SER A 532 8.30 12.32 2.98
CA SER A 532 8.44 13.74 3.29
C SER A 532 9.89 14.13 3.64
N LEU A 533 10.58 13.31 4.45
CA LEU A 533 12.00 13.51 4.75
C LEU A 533 12.87 13.45 3.49
N LEU A 534 12.60 12.52 2.58
CA LEU A 534 13.33 12.42 1.32
C LEU A 534 13.07 13.60 0.39
N MET A 535 11.82 14.09 0.30
CA MET A 535 11.52 15.30 -0.46
C MET A 535 12.18 16.53 0.15
N PHE A 536 12.20 16.63 1.48
CA PHE A 536 12.92 17.69 2.19
C PHE A 536 14.44 17.60 1.98
N ALA A 537 15.01 16.40 2.01
CA ALA A 537 16.42 16.17 1.69
C ALA A 537 16.77 16.59 0.26
N GLY A 538 15.91 16.27 -0.71
CA GLY A 538 16.03 16.75 -2.09
C GLY A 538 16.05 18.29 -2.18
N PHE A 539 15.22 18.97 -1.39
CA PHE A 539 15.25 20.43 -1.26
C PHE A 539 16.58 20.91 -0.67
N LEU A 540 17.09 20.29 0.40
CA LEU A 540 18.38 20.66 1.01
C LEU A 540 19.54 20.46 0.02
N VAL A 541 19.58 19.35 -0.71
CA VAL A 541 20.59 19.12 -1.75
C VAL A 541 20.53 20.21 -2.82
N GLN A 542 19.32 20.60 -3.25
CA GLN A 542 19.18 21.70 -4.21
C GLN A 542 19.74 23.02 -3.67
N GLN A 543 19.50 23.34 -2.39
CA GLN A 543 20.08 24.54 -1.75
C GLN A 543 21.60 24.46 -1.71
N SER A 544 22.15 23.29 -1.42
CA SER A 544 23.58 23.04 -1.43
C SER A 544 24.19 23.18 -2.82
N LEU A 545 23.53 22.65 -3.86
CA LEU A 545 23.98 22.79 -5.25
C LEU A 545 24.01 24.25 -5.71
N TRP A 546 23.07 25.10 -5.26
CA TRP A 546 23.12 26.54 -5.53
C TRP A 546 24.29 27.23 -4.82
N LYS A 547 24.70 26.75 -3.65
CA LYS A 547 25.90 27.26 -2.97
C LYS A 547 27.18 26.93 -3.76
N TRP A 548 27.21 25.74 -4.38
CA TRP A 548 28.36 25.19 -5.09
C TRP A 548 28.22 25.27 -6.60
N GLN A 549 27.44 26.21 -7.14
CA GLN A 549 27.19 26.32 -8.59
C GLN A 549 28.45 26.61 -9.41
N SER A 550 29.47 27.22 -8.80
CA SER A 550 30.79 27.43 -9.42
C SER A 550 31.60 26.13 -9.63
N PHE A 551 31.14 25.00 -9.07
CA PHE A 551 31.78 23.69 -9.22
C PHE A 551 30.83 22.72 -9.94
N PRO A 552 30.77 22.73 -11.28
CA PRO A 552 29.77 21.97 -12.06
C PRO A 552 29.85 20.45 -11.86
N GLY A 553 31.01 19.93 -11.45
CA GLY A 553 31.21 18.52 -11.09
C GLY A 553 30.36 18.07 -9.89
N VAL A 554 30.15 18.93 -8.89
CA VAL A 554 29.39 18.59 -7.67
C VAL A 554 27.99 18.12 -8.01
N GLY A 555 27.29 18.81 -8.93
CA GLY A 555 25.93 18.42 -9.34
C GLY A 555 25.88 17.07 -10.07
N ARG A 556 26.90 16.71 -10.85
CA ARG A 556 26.98 15.38 -11.52
C ARG A 556 27.22 14.28 -10.48
N VAL A 557 28.16 14.47 -9.57
CA VAL A 557 28.46 13.50 -8.52
C VAL A 557 27.24 13.28 -7.63
N MET A 558 26.55 14.34 -7.18
CA MET A 558 25.36 14.21 -6.35
C MET A 558 24.23 13.45 -7.06
N ARG A 559 23.99 13.70 -8.33
CA ARG A 559 23.00 12.92 -9.09
C ARG A 559 23.42 11.46 -9.22
N GLY A 560 24.71 11.18 -9.45
CA GLY A 560 25.26 9.83 -9.47
C GLY A 560 25.05 9.11 -8.14
N LEU A 561 25.38 9.75 -7.01
CA LEU A 561 25.21 9.19 -5.67
C LEU A 561 23.73 8.89 -5.36
N ILE A 562 22.81 9.81 -5.66
CA ILE A 562 21.37 9.58 -5.47
C ILE A 562 20.89 8.41 -6.33
N PHE A 563 21.36 8.32 -7.57
CA PHE A 563 21.01 7.22 -8.45
C PHE A 563 21.57 5.88 -7.96
N SER A 564 22.78 5.85 -7.44
CA SER A 564 23.36 4.65 -6.81
C SER A 564 22.58 4.17 -5.60
N ILE A 565 22.12 5.10 -4.75
CA ILE A 565 21.21 4.77 -3.63
C ILE A 565 19.91 4.17 -4.18
N ALA A 566 19.32 4.79 -5.22
CA ALA A 566 18.09 4.30 -5.82
C ALA A 566 18.24 2.89 -6.43
N VAL A 567 19.37 2.61 -7.08
CA VAL A 567 19.67 1.27 -7.62
C VAL A 567 19.83 0.24 -6.51
N ALA A 568 20.60 0.57 -5.45
CA ALA A 568 20.73 -0.31 -4.28
C ALA A 568 19.36 -0.61 -3.63
N SER A 569 18.52 0.42 -3.46
CA SER A 569 17.17 0.27 -2.94
C SER A 569 16.27 -0.55 -3.88
N ALA A 570 16.42 -0.43 -5.20
CA ALA A 570 15.68 -1.23 -6.17
C ALA A 570 16.03 -2.72 -6.07
N LEU A 571 17.31 -3.06 -5.86
CA LEU A 571 17.73 -4.45 -5.60
C LEU A 571 17.08 -4.99 -4.32
N MET A 572 16.95 -4.16 -3.29
CA MET A 572 16.22 -4.54 -2.08
C MET A 572 14.73 -4.78 -2.37
N CYS A 573 14.08 -3.90 -3.16
CA CYS A 573 12.69 -4.11 -3.59
C CYS A 573 12.50 -5.40 -4.37
N LEU A 574 13.51 -5.86 -5.11
CA LEU A 574 13.43 -7.11 -5.87
C LEU A 574 13.37 -8.32 -4.93
N VAL A 575 14.25 -8.34 -3.92
CA VAL A 575 14.42 -9.49 -3.02
C VAL A 575 13.35 -9.53 -1.93
N THR A 576 12.93 -8.35 -1.41
CA THR A 576 11.97 -8.23 -0.32
C THR A 576 10.54 -8.12 -0.83
N GLY A 577 9.58 -8.64 -0.09
CA GLY A 577 8.13 -8.42 -0.27
C GLY A 577 7.55 -7.64 0.90
N ALA A 578 6.21 -7.52 0.94
CA ALA A 578 5.55 -6.81 2.04
C ALA A 578 5.75 -7.53 3.40
N TRP A 579 5.65 -8.85 3.43
CA TRP A 579 5.77 -9.71 4.63
C TRP A 579 6.59 -10.97 4.39
N GLY A 580 7.33 -11.02 3.29
CA GLY A 580 8.08 -12.20 2.92
C GLY A 580 9.01 -11.94 1.74
N PRO A 581 9.58 -13.01 1.14
CA PRO A 581 10.47 -12.88 0.01
C PRO A 581 9.73 -12.36 -1.24
N GLY A 582 10.33 -11.37 -1.90
CA GLY A 582 9.82 -10.83 -3.16
C GLY A 582 10.17 -11.67 -4.39
N THR A 583 10.96 -12.74 -4.21
CA THR A 583 11.52 -13.54 -5.31
C THR A 583 10.60 -14.66 -5.80
N ARG A 584 9.52 -14.95 -5.08
CA ARG A 584 8.58 -16.04 -5.41
C ARG A 584 7.99 -15.91 -6.82
N ALA A 585 7.80 -14.70 -7.32
CA ALA A 585 7.33 -14.44 -8.68
C ALA A 585 8.31 -14.91 -9.78
N PHE A 586 9.55 -15.19 -9.43
CA PHE A 586 10.62 -15.62 -10.32
C PHE A 586 11.04 -17.08 -10.08
N ASP A 587 10.27 -17.83 -9.30
CA ASP A 587 10.57 -19.23 -9.02
C ASP A 587 10.19 -20.12 -10.21
N THR A 588 11.22 -20.64 -10.90
CA THR A 588 11.05 -21.50 -12.06
C THR A 588 10.55 -22.91 -11.72
N ARG A 589 10.61 -23.32 -10.45
CA ARG A 589 10.04 -24.61 -10.00
C ARG A 589 8.52 -24.59 -10.10
N LEU A 590 7.93 -23.40 -10.14
CA LEU A 590 6.56 -23.19 -10.53
C LEU A 590 6.53 -23.32 -12.07
N ASP A 591 6.39 -24.53 -12.58
CA ASP A 591 6.56 -24.97 -13.98
C ASP A 591 5.76 -24.18 -15.03
N ARG A 592 5.01 -23.16 -14.63
CA ARG A 592 4.27 -22.27 -15.52
C ARG A 592 4.20 -20.86 -14.94
N PRO A 593 4.26 -19.84 -15.78
CA PRO A 593 3.79 -18.53 -15.38
C PRO A 593 2.38 -18.69 -14.84
N MET A 594 2.13 -18.20 -13.64
CA MET A 594 0.82 -18.27 -12.99
C MET A 594 -0.15 -17.31 -13.70
N PHE A 595 -0.57 -17.69 -14.92
CA PHE A 595 -1.39 -16.87 -15.79
C PHE A 595 -2.81 -16.66 -15.28
N ASP A 596 -3.29 -17.55 -14.42
CA ASP A 596 -4.65 -17.50 -13.91
C ASP A 596 -4.72 -17.73 -12.39
N THR A 597 -5.84 -17.37 -11.80
CA THR A 597 -6.08 -17.54 -10.38
C THR A 597 -6.15 -19.01 -9.97
N ALA A 598 -6.58 -19.90 -10.90
CA ALA A 598 -6.69 -21.33 -10.61
C ALA A 598 -5.32 -21.98 -10.48
N SER A 599 -4.39 -21.71 -11.41
CA SER A 599 -3.01 -22.20 -11.32
C SER A 599 -2.29 -21.73 -10.05
N ARG A 600 -2.53 -20.48 -9.64
CA ARG A 600 -1.98 -19.91 -8.40
C ARG A 600 -2.53 -20.58 -7.16
N ARG A 601 -3.82 -20.84 -7.13
CA ARG A 601 -4.45 -21.58 -6.05
C ARG A 601 -3.87 -22.97 -5.93
N ALA A 602 -3.71 -23.68 -7.06
CA ALA A 602 -3.13 -25.02 -7.06
C ALA A 602 -1.72 -25.04 -6.44
N VAL A 603 -0.87 -24.07 -6.81
CA VAL A 603 0.46 -23.94 -6.21
C VAL A 603 0.38 -23.60 -4.72
N ALA A 604 -0.48 -22.66 -4.33
CA ALA A 604 -0.66 -22.31 -2.93
C ALA A 604 -1.15 -23.51 -2.11
N TRP A 605 -2.06 -24.33 -2.65
CA TRP A 605 -2.54 -25.54 -1.99
C TRP A 605 -1.43 -26.57 -1.81
N GLN A 606 -0.57 -26.74 -2.81
CA GLN A 606 0.61 -27.59 -2.73
C GLN A 606 1.59 -27.12 -1.66
N ASP A 607 1.87 -25.80 -1.64
CA ASP A 607 2.79 -25.18 -0.68
C ASP A 607 2.32 -25.35 0.79
N ILE A 608 1.01 -25.27 1.04
CA ILE A 608 0.44 -25.46 2.38
C ILE A 608 0.13 -26.93 2.68
N GLY A 609 0.33 -27.85 1.72
CA GLY A 609 0.07 -29.28 1.90
C GLY A 609 -1.42 -29.64 2.02
N LEU A 610 -2.29 -28.91 1.31
CA LEU A 610 -3.74 -29.09 1.34
C LEU A 610 -4.34 -29.24 -0.09
N GLU A 611 -3.59 -29.82 -1.01
CA GLU A 611 -4.02 -29.94 -2.41
C GLU A 611 -5.29 -30.78 -2.56
N LYS A 612 -5.30 -31.99 -1.97
CA LYS A 612 -6.47 -32.89 -2.04
C LYS A 612 -7.66 -32.33 -1.27
N THR A 613 -7.39 -31.70 -0.11
CA THR A 613 -8.41 -31.00 0.68
C THR A 613 -9.06 -29.88 -0.13
N ALA A 614 -8.26 -29.06 -0.80
CA ALA A 614 -8.75 -28.00 -1.64
C ALA A 614 -9.53 -28.50 -2.84
N GLN A 615 -9.06 -29.55 -3.51
CA GLN A 615 -9.78 -30.23 -4.62
C GLN A 615 -11.14 -30.78 -4.15
N ARG A 616 -11.19 -31.37 -2.96
CA ARG A 616 -12.45 -31.86 -2.37
C ARG A 616 -13.41 -30.71 -2.08
N LEU A 617 -12.93 -29.64 -1.46
CA LEU A 617 -13.74 -28.47 -1.12
C LEU A 617 -14.18 -27.67 -2.37
N ALA A 618 -13.47 -27.77 -3.49
CA ALA A 618 -13.87 -27.14 -4.75
C ALA A 618 -15.15 -27.72 -5.34
N GLN A 619 -15.58 -28.90 -4.88
CA GLN A 619 -16.83 -29.55 -5.30
C GLN A 619 -18.04 -29.06 -4.52
N GLU A 620 -17.83 -28.33 -3.43
CA GLU A 620 -18.87 -27.81 -2.55
C GLU A 620 -19.43 -26.48 -3.05
N ALA A 621 -20.60 -26.10 -2.52
CA ALA A 621 -21.22 -24.84 -2.86
C ALA A 621 -20.33 -23.64 -2.44
N PRO A 622 -20.27 -22.55 -3.20
CA PRO A 622 -19.44 -21.38 -2.87
C PRO A 622 -19.78 -20.70 -1.52
N ARG A 623 -20.98 -20.94 -0.99
CA ARG A 623 -21.43 -20.42 0.32
C ARG A 623 -21.02 -21.29 1.49
N THR A 624 -20.55 -22.51 1.21
CA THR A 624 -20.06 -23.44 2.24
C THR A 624 -18.91 -22.82 3.00
N ARG A 625 -18.93 -22.95 4.32
CA ARG A 625 -17.94 -22.33 5.22
C ARG A 625 -17.06 -23.37 5.86
N VAL A 626 -15.75 -23.06 5.86
CA VAL A 626 -14.71 -23.81 6.55
C VAL A 626 -14.13 -22.95 7.67
N VAL A 627 -13.98 -23.53 8.84
CA VAL A 627 -13.16 -22.94 9.93
C VAL A 627 -11.92 -23.81 10.08
N GLY A 628 -10.76 -23.22 10.22
CA GLY A 628 -9.53 -23.99 10.30
C GLY A 628 -8.36 -23.26 10.95
N ASP A 629 -7.30 -24.04 11.13
CA ASP A 629 -6.03 -23.62 11.73
C ASP A 629 -4.91 -23.59 10.67
N VAL A 630 -5.19 -22.99 9.53
CA VAL A 630 -4.24 -22.83 8.41
C VAL A 630 -3.68 -21.39 8.33
N GLY A 631 -4.12 -20.53 9.25
CA GLY A 631 -3.75 -19.11 9.25
C GLY A 631 -4.25 -18.37 8.02
N GLY A 632 -3.53 -17.30 7.63
CA GLY A 632 -3.89 -16.48 6.46
C GLY A 632 -3.82 -17.23 5.13
N GLU A 633 -3.09 -18.32 5.05
CA GLU A 633 -2.95 -19.15 3.84
C GLU A 633 -4.27 -19.82 3.44
N GLY A 634 -5.21 -19.98 4.36
CA GLY A 634 -6.56 -20.48 4.09
C GLY A 634 -7.35 -19.63 3.10
N PHE A 635 -6.92 -18.38 2.83
CA PHE A 635 -7.47 -17.55 1.74
C PHE A 635 -7.48 -18.26 0.38
N TRP A 636 -6.50 -19.11 0.12
CA TRP A 636 -6.36 -19.83 -1.15
C TRP A 636 -7.35 -20.99 -1.31
N LEU A 637 -8.04 -21.39 -0.24
CA LEU A 637 -9.08 -22.42 -0.33
C LEU A 637 -10.23 -21.96 -1.26
N PRO A 638 -10.87 -22.89 -1.99
CA PRO A 638 -11.87 -22.54 -2.99
C PRO A 638 -13.21 -22.06 -2.41
N ILE A 639 -13.41 -22.27 -1.12
CA ILE A 639 -14.61 -21.87 -0.37
C ILE A 639 -14.27 -20.88 0.72
N ARG A 640 -15.27 -20.37 1.40
CA ARG A 640 -15.10 -19.38 2.45
C ARG A 640 -14.38 -19.98 3.66
N TYR A 641 -13.22 -19.45 3.99
CA TYR A 641 -12.37 -19.86 5.11
C TYR A 641 -12.35 -18.82 6.22
N GLU A 642 -12.47 -19.27 7.47
CA GLU A 642 -12.35 -18.44 8.67
C GLU A 642 -11.22 -18.99 9.55
N PRO A 643 -10.17 -18.20 9.83
CA PRO A 643 -9.02 -18.63 10.62
C PRO A 643 -9.34 -18.60 12.12
N ILE A 644 -9.30 -19.78 12.78
CA ILE A 644 -9.62 -19.90 14.22
C ILE A 644 -8.57 -19.23 15.10
N ASP A 645 -7.31 -19.25 14.73
CA ASP A 645 -6.21 -18.60 15.43
C ASP A 645 -6.42 -17.09 15.53
N ILE A 646 -6.90 -16.47 14.46
CA ILE A 646 -7.23 -15.05 14.44
C ILE A 646 -8.47 -14.75 15.29
N ILE A 647 -9.47 -15.63 15.26
CA ILE A 647 -10.67 -15.49 16.10
C ILE A 647 -10.30 -15.60 17.58
N ALA A 648 -9.48 -16.59 17.94
CA ALA A 648 -8.98 -16.76 19.30
C ALA A 648 -8.16 -15.55 19.77
N LEU A 649 -7.37 -14.96 18.88
CA LEU A 649 -6.57 -13.78 19.20
C LEU A 649 -7.45 -12.53 19.39
N THR A 650 -8.43 -12.34 18.51
CA THR A 650 -9.18 -11.08 18.43
C THR A 650 -10.50 -11.08 19.20
N ARG A 651 -11.07 -12.26 19.41
CA ARG A 651 -12.34 -12.47 20.12
C ARG A 651 -12.30 -13.74 20.97
N PRO A 652 -11.39 -13.83 21.96
CA PRO A 652 -11.19 -15.05 22.74
C PRO A 652 -12.49 -15.59 23.36
N GLY A 653 -13.36 -14.74 23.86
CA GLY A 653 -14.64 -15.16 24.43
C GLY A 653 -15.63 -15.85 23.49
N LEU A 654 -15.30 -15.99 22.20
CA LEU A 654 -16.06 -16.83 21.27
C LEU A 654 -15.58 -18.28 21.22
N VAL A 655 -14.37 -18.54 21.73
CA VAL A 655 -13.68 -19.80 21.59
C VAL A 655 -12.84 -20.18 22.82
N ASP A 656 -13.16 -19.58 23.97
CA ASP A 656 -12.48 -19.79 25.25
C ASP A 656 -12.93 -21.09 25.98
N SER A 657 -14.03 -21.66 25.52
CA SER A 657 -14.53 -22.96 25.99
C SER A 657 -15.07 -23.81 24.82
N PRO A 658 -15.19 -25.13 24.98
CA PRO A 658 -15.77 -26.00 23.97
C PRO A 658 -17.20 -25.57 23.61
N GLU A 659 -18.00 -25.20 24.59
CA GLU A 659 -19.39 -24.78 24.41
C GLU A 659 -19.49 -23.48 23.59
N HIS A 660 -18.66 -22.48 23.93
CA HIS A 660 -18.58 -21.24 23.16
C HIS A 660 -18.10 -21.46 21.75
N THR A 661 -17.10 -22.35 21.57
CA THR A 661 -16.61 -22.72 20.25
C THR A 661 -17.71 -23.38 19.41
N LEU A 662 -18.45 -24.34 19.97
CA LEU A 662 -19.54 -24.97 19.25
C LEU A 662 -20.65 -23.98 18.89
N ALA A 663 -21.08 -23.14 19.84
CA ALA A 663 -22.07 -22.10 19.60
C ALA A 663 -21.60 -21.10 18.53
N PHE A 664 -20.31 -20.77 18.50
CA PHE A 664 -19.73 -19.92 17.47
C PHE A 664 -19.79 -20.62 16.09
N LEU A 665 -19.33 -21.89 15.97
CA LEU A 665 -19.35 -22.64 14.73
C LEU A 665 -20.77 -22.80 14.14
N GLU A 666 -21.74 -23.05 15.00
CA GLU A 666 -23.16 -23.14 14.62
C GLU A 666 -23.71 -21.80 14.15
N ARG A 667 -23.45 -20.73 14.90
CA ARG A 667 -23.92 -19.37 14.57
C ARG A 667 -23.42 -18.89 13.21
N ILE A 668 -22.18 -19.22 12.82
CA ILE A 668 -21.63 -18.83 11.53
C ILE A 668 -21.95 -19.84 10.41
N GLY A 669 -22.67 -20.94 10.71
CA GLY A 669 -23.03 -21.95 9.74
C GLY A 669 -21.82 -22.70 9.18
N THR A 670 -20.93 -23.18 10.05
CA THR A 670 -19.74 -23.93 9.67
C THR A 670 -20.16 -25.35 9.21
N GLU A 671 -19.69 -25.76 8.05
CA GLU A 671 -19.96 -27.09 7.49
C GLU A 671 -18.72 -27.98 7.50
N TYR A 672 -17.52 -27.38 7.50
CA TYR A 672 -16.25 -28.10 7.49
C TYR A 672 -15.28 -27.51 8.50
N LEU A 673 -14.43 -28.39 9.07
CA LEU A 673 -13.28 -27.99 9.90
C LEU A 673 -12.00 -28.52 9.27
N ILE A 674 -10.96 -27.69 9.22
CA ILE A 674 -9.58 -28.12 8.96
C ILE A 674 -8.82 -28.03 10.26
N VAL A 675 -8.43 -29.18 10.76
CA VAL A 675 -7.81 -29.33 12.09
C VAL A 675 -6.42 -29.92 11.95
N ARG A 676 -5.47 -29.39 12.68
CA ARG A 676 -4.11 -29.92 12.69
C ARG A 676 -4.07 -31.26 13.44
N SER A 677 -3.45 -32.25 12.84
CA SER A 677 -3.33 -33.60 13.42
C SER A 677 -2.52 -33.58 14.72
N PRO A 678 -2.85 -34.44 15.70
CA PRO A 678 -2.04 -34.61 16.91
C PRO A 678 -0.61 -35.04 16.57
N GLY A 679 0.38 -34.39 17.15
CA GLY A 679 1.80 -34.70 16.94
C GLY A 679 2.47 -34.04 15.74
N ALA A 680 1.77 -33.22 14.97
CA ALA A 680 2.41 -32.40 13.92
C ALA A 680 3.35 -31.36 14.55
N GLU A 681 4.61 -31.30 14.06
CA GLU A 681 5.58 -30.31 14.52
C GLU A 681 5.06 -28.88 14.34
N GLY A 682 5.31 -28.01 15.32
CA GLY A 682 4.94 -26.59 15.28
C GLY A 682 3.53 -26.28 15.80
N GLY A 683 2.88 -27.21 16.50
CA GLY A 683 1.58 -27.00 17.14
C GLY A 683 1.65 -25.88 18.19
N GLN A 684 0.77 -24.86 18.07
CA GLN A 684 0.59 -23.84 19.10
C GLN A 684 -0.46 -24.30 20.12
N GLU A 685 -0.45 -23.72 21.32
CA GLU A 685 -1.43 -23.99 22.38
C GLU A 685 -2.89 -23.83 21.90
N ARG A 686 -3.11 -23.04 20.85
CA ARG A 686 -4.42 -22.78 20.21
C ARG A 686 -4.94 -23.91 19.31
N ASP A 687 -4.09 -24.85 18.89
CA ASP A 687 -4.49 -26.05 18.12
C ASP A 687 -5.46 -26.93 18.90
N HIS A 688 -5.53 -26.76 20.23
CA HIS A 688 -6.47 -27.43 21.10
C HIS A 688 -7.93 -27.06 20.85
N ILE A 689 -8.23 -25.82 20.44
CA ILE A 689 -9.59 -25.30 20.36
C ILE A 689 -10.43 -26.15 19.39
N LEU A 690 -9.98 -26.28 18.14
CA LEU A 690 -10.71 -27.05 17.14
C LEU A 690 -10.65 -28.56 17.40
N ARG A 691 -9.54 -29.07 17.93
CA ARG A 691 -9.44 -30.48 18.31
C ARG A 691 -10.47 -30.86 19.38
N THR A 692 -10.63 -30.03 20.39
CA THR A 692 -11.63 -30.25 21.46
C THR A 692 -13.04 -30.15 20.88
N ALA A 693 -13.32 -29.16 20.03
CA ALA A 693 -14.60 -29.04 19.36
C ALA A 693 -14.93 -30.27 18.49
N VAL A 694 -13.96 -30.77 17.71
CA VAL A 694 -14.13 -32.00 16.91
C VAL A 694 -14.36 -33.21 17.79
N ALA A 695 -13.63 -33.35 18.91
CA ALA A 695 -13.84 -34.46 19.83
C ALA A 695 -15.26 -34.49 20.39
N THR A 696 -15.78 -33.36 20.80
CA THR A 696 -17.17 -33.22 21.29
C THR A 696 -18.17 -33.53 20.18
N LEU A 697 -18.03 -32.91 18.99
CA LEU A 697 -18.93 -33.15 17.86
C LEU A 697 -18.90 -34.60 17.39
N ARG A 698 -17.75 -35.26 17.50
CA ARG A 698 -17.61 -36.69 17.16
C ARG A 698 -18.32 -37.56 18.18
N ALA A 699 -18.21 -37.25 19.46
CA ALA A 699 -18.92 -37.95 20.52
C ALA A 699 -20.44 -37.87 20.31
N ASP A 700 -20.94 -36.74 19.84
CA ASP A 700 -22.36 -36.49 19.49
C ASP A 700 -22.78 -37.07 18.11
N GLY A 701 -21.88 -37.75 17.41
CA GLY A 701 -22.16 -38.28 16.05
C GLY A 701 -22.34 -37.20 14.98
N ARG A 702 -21.96 -35.96 15.24
CA ARG A 702 -22.14 -34.80 14.38
C ARG A 702 -20.92 -34.45 13.53
N ALA A 703 -19.74 -34.99 13.82
CA ALA A 703 -18.53 -34.80 13.02
C ALA A 703 -18.06 -36.09 12.39
N THR A 704 -17.75 -36.05 11.09
CA THR A 704 -17.20 -37.17 10.33
C THR A 704 -15.88 -36.74 9.69
N ARG A 705 -14.80 -37.49 9.93
CA ARG A 705 -13.53 -37.24 9.25
C ARG A 705 -13.64 -37.68 7.80
N LEU A 706 -13.42 -36.78 6.89
CA LEU A 706 -13.46 -37.08 5.44
C LEU A 706 -12.09 -37.54 4.94
N MET A 707 -11.02 -36.89 5.38
CA MET A 707 -9.67 -37.19 4.92
C MET A 707 -8.61 -36.62 5.87
N GLN A 708 -7.39 -37.11 5.68
CA GLN A 708 -6.17 -36.57 6.29
C GLN A 708 -5.17 -36.30 5.17
N GLU A 709 -4.53 -35.15 5.23
CA GLU A 709 -3.50 -34.71 4.28
C GLU A 709 -2.39 -34.00 5.01
N GLY A 710 -1.19 -34.61 5.01
CA GLY A 710 -0.05 -34.08 5.76
C GLY A 710 -0.34 -33.91 7.24
N ALA A 711 -0.17 -32.70 7.72
CA ALA A 711 -0.41 -32.29 9.10
C ALA A 711 -1.87 -31.95 9.40
N TYR A 712 -2.80 -32.06 8.44
CA TYR A 712 -4.16 -31.58 8.59
C TYR A 712 -5.20 -32.67 8.36
N GLU A 713 -6.32 -32.55 9.04
CA GLU A 713 -7.52 -33.38 8.89
C GLU A 713 -8.69 -32.51 8.45
N LEU A 714 -9.44 -32.97 7.44
CA LEU A 714 -10.70 -32.36 7.03
C LEU A 714 -11.87 -33.12 7.68
N TRP A 715 -12.70 -32.38 8.41
CA TRP A 715 -13.89 -32.88 9.07
C TRP A 715 -15.14 -32.21 8.51
N GLN A 716 -16.17 -33.00 8.27
CA GLN A 716 -17.51 -32.50 7.93
C GLN A 716 -18.35 -32.43 9.19
N ILE A 717 -19.09 -31.31 9.39
CA ILE A 717 -19.98 -31.11 10.52
C ILE A 717 -21.43 -31.17 10.04
N ARG A 718 -22.27 -31.83 10.81
CA ARG A 718 -23.71 -31.74 10.66
C ARG A 718 -24.28 -30.66 11.57
N PRO A 719 -25.19 -29.79 11.08
CA PRO A 719 -25.85 -28.81 11.94
C PRO A 719 -26.61 -29.51 13.06
N ALA A 720 -26.81 -28.81 14.20
CA ALA A 720 -27.73 -29.30 15.22
C ALA A 720 -29.12 -29.40 14.62
N ARG A 721 -29.81 -30.54 14.83
CA ARG A 721 -31.19 -30.73 14.41
C ARG A 721 -32.16 -29.94 15.26
#